data_b87684c45ced641e1f61ae945906c1bf
#
_entry.id   b87684c45ced641e1f61ae945906c1bf
#
_cell.length_a   1.000
_cell.length_b   1.000
_cell.length_c   1.000
_cell.angle_alpha   90.00
_cell.angle_beta   90.00
_cell.angle_gamma   90.00
#
_symmetry.space_group_name_H-M   'P 1'
#
loop_
_entity.id
_entity.type
_entity.pdbx_description
1 polymer ?
#
loop_
_entity_poly.entity_id
_entity_poly.type
_entity_poly.pdbx_seq_one_letter_code
_entity_poly.pdbx_strand_id
1 'polypeptide(L)'
;MLKVKKENLINEIRPHESAIKHVTGKAFYIDDIPEAAGTLYGAIGWSKKAHAIIKKMNLDKVIKSEGVVAVVTSKDIEGRNDVGPVYDGDPIFPEKAEYYGQPLFAVAAKTTELARKAVLKAKISYKTLKPITTIHEALKKKSFVLKEKIIKKGEALKAIENSTNRLKGNFTTGSQEHFALEGQTAFVIPQEDNDFKVFSSTQHPSETQQIIAKMLNQKSNTITVETRRIGGGFGGKETQSFIFAAICTLLAKKTKCPVKLKMDRDDDIIITGKRHDFYSEYEVGFDELGIIKGLKLKLASRCGVSPDLSGAINERALLHIDNAYYLENILVENYLCKTNTASNTAFRGFGGNQGMMAIENIIDHISTTLKKDSSEIRRRNFYQKKKRNITHYNMKVEDNVIQEIFEQLLKSSNYNSRKSNIKKFNQENKYIKKGISITPVKFGISFTTWHLNQAGALVHIYCNDGSVHVNTGAIEMGQGTYTKIAQLVANELGLPFSKVKVSATRTDKVPNTSASAASSTTDLNGAAALNAISKIKINLAQYVKRKYKIKSDKGIYENGMVKFKNKTFKFNSLIKEAYLNRIPLSSSGFYATPKIHFDKKNFKGRPFLYFAYGAAVSEVLIDTLTGENKILRADILHDAGKAINPAIELGQIEGGFVQGAGWLTMEEVNWKTNGQLTTHSPSTYKIPAVSDMPEKFNVEIFKKGKNIENVINKSKTTGEPPLMNAMSVFFAIKNAISSIANYNLIPKLDAPATPERILMSINELKRRI
;
A
#
# COMPACT_ATOMS: atom_id res chain seq x y z
N MET A 1 -33.79 -10.51 -37.41
CA MET A 1 -33.42 -10.43 -35.99
C MET A 1 -31.97 -10.02 -35.89
N LEU A 2 -31.68 -8.77 -35.61
CA LEU A 2 -30.33 -8.29 -35.30
C LEU A 2 -29.86 -9.04 -34.06
N LYS A 3 -28.79 -9.84 -34.17
CA LYS A 3 -28.07 -10.41 -32.99
C LYS A 3 -27.55 -9.24 -32.19
N VAL A 4 -28.26 -8.82 -31.14
CA VAL A 4 -27.75 -7.86 -30.17
C VAL A 4 -26.54 -8.51 -29.52
N LYS A 5 -25.38 -7.98 -29.79
CA LYS A 5 -24.10 -8.48 -29.26
C LYS A 5 -24.15 -8.31 -27.74
N LYS A 6 -23.86 -9.36 -27.01
CA LYS A 6 -23.74 -9.30 -25.54
C LYS A 6 -22.77 -8.17 -25.19
N GLU A 7 -23.22 -7.13 -24.50
CA GLU A 7 -22.34 -6.15 -23.88
C GLU A 7 -21.56 -6.86 -22.76
N ASN A 8 -20.33 -7.17 -23.02
CA ASN A 8 -19.42 -7.67 -21.99
C ASN A 8 -18.73 -6.48 -21.35
N LEU A 9 -19.21 -6.06 -20.19
CA LEU A 9 -18.66 -4.90 -19.46
C LEU A 9 -17.28 -5.16 -18.84
N ILE A 10 -16.84 -6.42 -18.82
CA ILE A 10 -15.54 -6.80 -18.30
C ILE A 10 -14.48 -6.69 -19.42
N ASN A 11 -13.32 -6.16 -19.08
CA ASN A 11 -12.27 -5.80 -20.02
C ASN A 11 -12.65 -4.62 -20.95
N GLU A 12 -13.65 -3.86 -20.57
CA GLU A 12 -14.05 -2.64 -21.23
C GLU A 12 -13.43 -1.43 -20.50
N ILE A 13 -12.93 -0.48 -21.29
CA ILE A 13 -12.40 0.78 -20.76
C ILE A 13 -13.59 1.64 -20.31
N ARG A 14 -13.66 1.91 -19.02
CA ARG A 14 -14.62 2.86 -18.45
C ARG A 14 -13.90 3.87 -17.56
N PRO A 15 -14.28 5.14 -17.64
CA PRO A 15 -13.75 6.15 -16.73
C PRO A 15 -14.01 5.77 -15.27
N HIS A 16 -13.14 6.19 -14.38
CA HIS A 16 -13.36 6.09 -12.95
C HIS A 16 -14.71 6.76 -12.59
N GLU A 17 -15.51 6.14 -11.72
CA GLU A 17 -16.90 6.59 -11.42
C GLU A 17 -16.98 8.02 -10.86
N SER A 18 -15.90 8.51 -10.32
CA SER A 18 -15.77 9.87 -9.78
C SER A 18 -14.97 10.81 -10.70
N ALA A 19 -14.46 10.37 -11.86
CA ALA A 19 -13.56 11.18 -12.69
C ALA A 19 -14.12 12.57 -13.00
N ILE A 20 -15.37 12.65 -13.50
CA ILE A 20 -16.03 13.93 -13.79
C ILE A 20 -16.20 14.77 -12.52
N LYS A 21 -16.48 14.14 -11.37
CA LYS A 21 -16.65 14.87 -10.11
C LYS A 21 -15.33 15.49 -9.64
N HIS A 22 -14.20 14.80 -9.85
CA HIS A 22 -12.88 15.34 -9.51
C HIS A 22 -12.54 16.57 -10.35
N VAL A 23 -12.66 16.47 -11.68
CA VAL A 23 -12.31 17.58 -12.58
C VAL A 23 -13.28 18.75 -12.55
N THR A 24 -14.49 18.55 -11.99
CA THR A 24 -15.52 19.62 -11.84
C THR A 24 -15.62 20.13 -10.39
N GLY A 25 -14.76 19.69 -9.47
CA GLY A 25 -14.80 20.09 -8.05
C GLY A 25 -16.03 19.57 -7.28
N LYS A 26 -16.75 18.58 -7.80
CA LYS A 26 -17.94 17.99 -7.16
C LYS A 26 -17.67 16.71 -6.37
N ALA A 27 -16.42 16.25 -6.32
CA ALA A 27 -16.04 15.10 -5.51
C ALA A 27 -15.82 15.54 -4.07
N PHE A 28 -16.58 15.00 -3.12
CA PHE A 28 -16.39 15.28 -1.70
C PHE A 28 -15.40 14.30 -1.09
N TYR A 29 -14.38 14.83 -0.44
CA TYR A 29 -13.53 14.15 0.54
C TYR A 29 -14.10 14.35 1.96
N ILE A 30 -13.41 13.84 2.97
CA ILE A 30 -13.90 14.00 4.35
C ILE A 30 -13.94 15.47 4.77
N ASP A 31 -12.95 16.25 4.34
CA ASP A 31 -12.92 17.69 4.62
C ASP A 31 -14.02 18.50 3.93
N ASP A 32 -14.54 18.01 2.82
CA ASP A 32 -15.57 18.69 2.02
C ASP A 32 -17.00 18.38 2.51
N ILE A 33 -17.17 17.51 3.51
CA ILE A 33 -18.49 17.17 4.03
C ILE A 33 -19.10 18.43 4.66
N PRO A 34 -20.35 18.82 4.26
CA PRO A 34 -21.03 19.98 4.83
C PRO A 34 -21.12 19.90 6.35
N GLU A 35 -20.74 20.97 7.01
CA GLU A 35 -20.68 21.02 8.45
C GLU A 35 -22.08 21.25 9.04
N ALA A 36 -22.38 20.52 10.13
CA ALA A 36 -23.58 20.74 10.89
C ALA A 36 -23.52 22.03 11.70
N ALA A 37 -24.65 22.62 12.01
CA ALA A 37 -24.69 23.83 12.86
C ALA A 37 -23.99 23.59 14.21
N GLY A 38 -23.22 24.57 14.67
CA GLY A 38 -22.48 24.46 15.94
C GLY A 38 -21.22 23.59 15.86
N THR A 39 -20.75 23.23 14.68
CA THR A 39 -19.48 22.50 14.51
C THR A 39 -18.32 23.25 15.15
N LEU A 40 -17.53 22.53 15.95
CA LEU A 40 -16.27 22.99 16.53
C LEU A 40 -15.08 22.40 15.77
N TYR A 41 -13.92 23.02 15.92
CA TYR A 41 -12.71 22.63 15.21
C TYR A 41 -11.64 22.15 16.18
N GLY A 42 -11.06 20.97 15.86
CA GLY A 42 -10.03 20.35 16.68
C GLY A 42 -8.61 20.78 16.30
N ALA A 43 -7.74 20.88 17.29
CA ALA A 43 -6.28 20.96 17.10
C ALA A 43 -5.57 20.11 18.16
N ILE A 44 -4.39 19.55 17.78
CA ILE A 44 -3.60 18.68 18.64
C ILE A 44 -2.38 19.42 19.18
N GLY A 45 -2.22 19.40 20.51
CA GLY A 45 -0.98 19.80 21.15
C GLY A 45 -0.04 18.60 21.28
N TRP A 46 1.17 18.71 20.73
CA TRP A 46 2.12 17.62 20.61
C TRP A 46 3.49 17.91 21.20
N SER A 47 4.29 16.89 21.47
CA SER A 47 5.60 16.95 22.12
C SER A 47 6.66 17.61 21.25
N LYS A 48 7.38 18.57 21.81
CA LYS A 48 8.57 19.20 21.23
C LYS A 48 9.88 18.44 21.58
N LYS A 49 9.77 17.27 22.18
CA LYS A 49 10.88 16.39 22.56
C LYS A 49 10.65 15.00 22.00
N ALA A 50 11.70 14.38 21.46
CA ALA A 50 11.65 13.03 20.92
C ALA A 50 11.80 11.96 22.01
N HIS A 51 12.42 12.26 23.15
CA HIS A 51 12.56 11.33 24.26
C HIS A 51 12.61 12.11 25.56
N ALA A 52 11.54 12.06 26.36
CA ALA A 52 11.46 12.82 27.59
C ALA A 52 10.35 12.31 28.54
N ILE A 53 10.59 12.41 29.83
CA ILE A 53 9.55 12.26 30.85
C ILE A 53 8.81 13.60 30.98
N ILE A 54 7.49 13.60 30.88
CA ILE A 54 6.66 14.77 31.09
C ILE A 54 6.53 14.99 32.59
N LYS A 55 7.13 16.08 33.11
CA LYS A 55 7.10 16.42 34.53
C LYS A 55 5.84 17.16 34.95
N LYS A 56 5.42 18.11 34.11
CA LYS A 56 4.22 18.93 34.32
C LYS A 56 3.70 19.44 32.99
N MET A 57 2.40 19.37 32.80
CA MET A 57 1.68 19.95 31.67
C MET A 57 0.67 20.95 32.23
N ASN A 58 0.94 22.25 32.01
CA ASN A 58 0.03 23.32 32.42
C ASN A 58 -0.74 23.81 31.19
N LEU A 59 -2.06 23.60 31.20
CA LEU A 59 -2.99 23.94 30.13
C LEU A 59 -3.90 25.12 30.47
N ASP A 60 -3.69 25.83 31.60
CA ASP A 60 -4.57 26.91 32.05
C ASP A 60 -4.74 28.03 31.00
N LYS A 61 -3.63 28.41 30.34
CA LYS A 61 -3.66 29.40 29.25
C LYS A 61 -4.34 28.86 28.00
N VAL A 62 -4.32 27.55 27.78
CA VAL A 62 -5.01 26.89 26.66
C VAL A 62 -6.51 26.94 26.91
N ILE A 63 -6.95 26.50 28.10
CA ILE A 63 -8.35 26.47 28.51
C ILE A 63 -8.99 27.86 28.46
N LYS A 64 -8.25 28.89 28.93
CA LYS A 64 -8.70 30.28 28.95
C LYS A 64 -8.54 31.02 27.64
N SER A 65 -8.13 30.35 26.56
CA SER A 65 -7.97 30.98 25.24
C SER A 65 -9.33 31.28 24.62
N GLU A 66 -9.37 32.40 23.90
CA GLU A 66 -10.56 32.83 23.16
C GLU A 66 -11.10 31.72 22.27
N GLY A 67 -12.41 31.50 22.29
CA GLY A 67 -13.10 30.54 21.45
C GLY A 67 -12.87 29.07 21.79
N VAL A 68 -12.04 28.74 22.77
CA VAL A 68 -11.85 27.35 23.25
C VAL A 68 -13.07 26.91 24.05
N VAL A 69 -13.63 25.77 23.69
CA VAL A 69 -14.80 25.14 24.32
C VAL A 69 -14.40 23.97 25.21
N ALA A 70 -13.43 23.16 24.75
CA ALA A 70 -12.97 22.01 25.53
C ALA A 70 -11.48 21.72 25.27
N VAL A 71 -10.84 21.12 26.26
CA VAL A 71 -9.50 20.55 26.17
C VAL A 71 -9.58 19.12 26.70
N VAL A 72 -9.01 18.16 25.96
CA VAL A 72 -8.97 16.73 26.33
C VAL A 72 -7.54 16.25 26.53
N THR A 73 -7.37 15.33 27.48
CA THR A 73 -6.12 14.68 27.87
C THR A 73 -6.36 13.20 28.12
N SER A 74 -5.34 12.46 28.54
CA SER A 74 -5.49 11.04 28.95
C SER A 74 -6.55 10.83 30.06
N LYS A 75 -6.83 11.84 30.87
CA LYS A 75 -7.85 11.76 31.96
C LYS A 75 -9.28 11.71 31.45
N ASP A 76 -9.51 12.11 30.19
CA ASP A 76 -10.84 12.11 29.57
C ASP A 76 -11.15 10.77 28.88
N ILE A 77 -10.20 9.83 28.86
CA ILE A 77 -10.34 8.51 28.23
C ILE A 77 -10.87 7.52 29.27
N GLU A 78 -12.07 6.98 29.03
CA GLU A 78 -12.74 6.06 29.95
C GLU A 78 -12.31 4.59 29.74
N GLY A 79 -11.81 4.27 28.58
CA GLY A 79 -11.39 2.93 28.20
C GLY A 79 -9.88 2.84 27.90
N ARG A 80 -9.54 2.26 26.75
CA ARG A 80 -8.15 2.03 26.35
C ARG A 80 -7.51 3.29 25.78
N ASN A 81 -6.46 3.78 26.42
CA ASN A 81 -5.63 4.89 25.92
C ASN A 81 -4.54 4.39 24.95
N ASP A 82 -4.94 3.68 23.90
CA ASP A 82 -4.02 3.13 22.90
C ASP A 82 -4.76 2.85 21.58
N VAL A 83 -4.18 3.23 20.46
CA VAL A 83 -4.74 2.99 19.12
C VAL A 83 -4.03 1.87 18.37
N GLY A 84 -3.08 1.17 18.97
CA GLY A 84 -2.37 0.05 18.35
C GLY A 84 -3.33 -1.06 17.94
N PRO A 85 -3.34 -1.47 16.66
CA PRO A 85 -4.32 -2.43 16.16
C PRO A 85 -4.00 -3.88 16.58
N VAL A 86 -2.72 -4.24 16.63
CA VAL A 86 -2.23 -5.59 16.91
C VAL A 86 -1.48 -5.66 18.24
N TYR A 87 -0.70 -4.63 18.53
CA TYR A 87 0.13 -4.52 19.74
C TYR A 87 -0.16 -3.19 20.42
N ASP A 88 -0.02 -3.16 21.73
CA ASP A 88 -0.02 -1.93 22.49
C ASP A 88 1.29 -1.16 22.28
N GLY A 89 1.25 0.15 22.49
CA GLY A 89 2.44 1.01 22.39
C GLY A 89 2.23 2.30 21.60
N ASP A 90 1.01 2.55 21.12
CA ASP A 90 0.61 3.78 20.46
C ASP A 90 -0.45 4.53 21.29
N PRO A 91 -0.09 5.07 22.48
CA PRO A 91 -1.02 5.77 23.33
C PRO A 91 -1.55 7.04 22.66
N ILE A 92 -2.86 7.31 22.83
CA ILE A 92 -3.51 8.54 22.34
C ILE A 92 -2.86 9.77 23.00
N PHE A 93 -2.72 9.73 24.33
CA PHE A 93 -2.02 10.75 25.11
C PHE A 93 -1.09 10.09 26.12
N PRO A 94 0.22 10.05 25.87
CA PRO A 94 1.21 9.37 26.68
C PRO A 94 1.64 10.17 27.91
N GLU A 95 2.17 9.48 28.92
CA GLU A 95 2.86 10.08 30.09
C GLU A 95 4.35 10.39 29.78
N LYS A 96 4.91 9.75 28.78
CA LYS A 96 6.29 9.92 28.34
C LYS A 96 6.32 10.25 26.86
N ALA A 97 6.97 11.33 26.50
CA ALA A 97 7.23 11.65 25.09
C ALA A 97 8.29 10.70 24.52
N GLU A 98 7.95 9.95 23.50
CA GLU A 98 8.82 8.97 22.87
C GLU A 98 9.21 9.35 21.42
N TYR A 99 8.49 10.31 20.78
CA TYR A 99 8.90 10.91 19.52
C TYR A 99 8.50 12.39 19.45
N TYR A 100 9.23 13.16 18.63
CA TYR A 100 8.92 14.56 18.32
C TYR A 100 7.66 14.61 17.47
N GLY A 101 6.61 15.30 17.95
CA GLY A 101 5.31 15.32 17.30
C GLY A 101 4.25 14.46 17.98
N GLN A 102 4.59 13.69 19.01
CA GLN A 102 3.63 12.81 19.69
C GLN A 102 2.49 13.62 20.37
N PRO A 103 1.20 13.30 20.10
CA PRO A 103 0.06 13.97 20.69
C PRO A 103 0.09 13.88 22.22
N LEU A 104 -0.23 15.00 22.91
CA LEU A 104 -0.24 15.07 24.38
C LEU A 104 -1.58 15.54 24.92
N PHE A 105 -2.30 16.35 24.18
CA PHE A 105 -3.64 16.84 24.48
C PHE A 105 -4.29 17.34 23.19
N ALA A 106 -5.58 17.62 23.21
CA ALA A 106 -6.26 18.23 22.06
C ALA A 106 -7.28 19.29 22.54
N VAL A 107 -7.63 20.20 21.64
CA VAL A 107 -8.51 21.34 21.88
C VAL A 107 -9.66 21.33 20.89
N ALA A 108 -10.87 21.64 21.30
CA ALA A 108 -11.98 22.05 20.46
C ALA A 108 -12.25 23.54 20.63
N ALA A 109 -12.32 24.30 19.53
CA ALA A 109 -12.59 25.72 19.52
C ALA A 109 -13.59 26.11 18.42
N LYS A 110 -14.07 27.34 18.44
CA LYS A 110 -15.06 27.88 17.49
C LYS A 110 -14.53 28.00 16.06
N THR A 111 -13.21 28.08 15.87
CA THR A 111 -12.56 28.09 14.55
C THR A 111 -11.26 27.30 14.58
N THR A 112 -10.80 26.81 13.44
CA THR A 112 -9.50 26.14 13.27
C THR A 112 -8.35 27.01 13.74
N GLU A 113 -8.39 28.30 13.42
CA GLU A 113 -7.34 29.26 13.80
C GLU A 113 -7.24 29.41 15.31
N LEU A 114 -8.39 29.57 16.00
CA LEU A 114 -8.42 29.69 17.47
C LEU A 114 -7.93 28.40 18.12
N ALA A 115 -8.32 27.23 17.63
CA ALA A 115 -7.84 25.96 18.14
C ALA A 115 -6.31 25.83 18.02
N ARG A 116 -5.74 26.17 16.85
CA ARG A 116 -4.29 26.13 16.59
C ARG A 116 -3.52 27.16 17.42
N LYS A 117 -4.02 28.37 17.58
CA LYS A 117 -3.41 29.39 18.45
C LYS A 117 -3.44 28.96 19.92
N ALA A 118 -4.50 28.29 20.34
CA ALA A 118 -4.65 27.84 21.73
C ALA A 118 -3.61 26.78 22.10
N VAL A 119 -3.39 25.76 21.27
CA VAL A 119 -2.44 24.66 21.57
C VAL A 119 -1.01 25.18 21.77
N LEU A 120 -0.63 26.26 21.12
CA LEU A 120 0.70 26.87 21.25
C LEU A 120 0.95 27.52 22.62
N LYS A 121 -0.11 27.80 23.40
CA LYS A 121 0.00 28.42 24.74
C LYS A 121 0.28 27.40 25.86
N ALA A 122 0.33 26.10 25.54
CA ALA A 122 0.63 25.08 26.52
C ALA A 122 2.06 25.22 27.07
N LYS A 123 2.21 25.09 28.38
CA LYS A 123 3.52 25.07 29.04
C LYS A 123 3.81 23.66 29.56
N ILE A 124 4.77 22.97 28.92
CA ILE A 124 5.12 21.60 29.26
C ILE A 124 6.57 21.55 29.72
N SER A 125 6.81 21.05 30.92
CA SER A 125 8.16 20.81 31.44
C SER A 125 8.57 19.37 31.27
N TYR A 126 9.79 19.16 30.80
CA TYR A 126 10.34 17.85 30.45
C TYR A 126 11.61 17.54 31.20
N LYS A 127 11.81 16.27 31.59
CA LYS A 127 13.15 15.70 31.83
C LYS A 127 13.59 15.01 30.54
N THR A 128 14.42 15.68 29.75
CA THR A 128 14.90 15.18 28.46
C THR A 128 15.81 13.97 28.63
N LEU A 129 15.64 12.97 27.79
CA LEU A 129 16.47 11.78 27.68
C LEU A 129 17.14 11.74 26.31
N LYS A 130 18.22 10.98 26.16
CA LYS A 130 18.90 10.82 24.87
C LYS A 130 18.04 9.95 23.94
N PRO A 131 17.62 10.44 22.75
CA PRO A 131 16.87 9.63 21.80
C PRO A 131 17.80 8.69 21.03
N ILE A 132 17.22 7.59 20.54
CA ILE A 132 17.79 6.70 19.52
C ILE A 132 17.10 7.06 18.20
N THR A 133 17.85 7.47 17.19
CA THR A 133 17.27 7.95 15.93
C THR A 133 17.71 7.16 14.71
N THR A 134 18.68 6.24 14.84
CA THR A 134 19.21 5.46 13.73
C THR A 134 19.10 3.96 13.96
N ILE A 135 19.01 3.18 12.86
CA ILE A 135 19.04 1.72 12.89
C ILE A 135 20.35 1.22 13.55
N HIS A 136 21.50 1.80 13.20
CA HIS A 136 22.81 1.39 13.73
C HIS A 136 22.91 1.57 15.24
N GLU A 137 22.38 2.70 15.76
CA GLU A 137 22.36 2.93 17.21
C GLU A 137 21.41 1.95 17.91
N ALA A 138 20.23 1.68 17.32
CA ALA A 138 19.28 0.71 17.86
C ALA A 138 19.87 -0.72 17.89
N LEU A 139 20.53 -1.15 16.83
CA LEU A 139 21.24 -2.43 16.77
C LEU A 139 22.33 -2.52 17.86
N LYS A 140 23.16 -1.48 18.00
CA LYS A 140 24.21 -1.41 19.03
C LYS A 140 23.66 -1.52 20.45
N LYS A 141 22.50 -0.87 20.69
CA LYS A 141 21.83 -0.86 22.01
C LYS A 141 20.85 -2.02 22.19
N LYS A 142 20.67 -2.89 21.21
CA LYS A 142 19.68 -3.98 21.20
C LYS A 142 18.25 -3.45 21.48
N SER A 143 17.91 -2.28 20.94
CA SER A 143 16.62 -1.62 21.11
C SER A 143 15.66 -2.07 20.00
N PHE A 144 14.72 -2.95 20.32
CA PHE A 144 13.79 -3.55 19.37
C PHE A 144 12.34 -3.38 19.84
N VAL A 145 11.40 -3.24 18.89
CA VAL A 145 9.96 -3.18 19.18
C VAL A 145 9.35 -4.58 19.31
N LEU A 146 9.90 -5.56 18.60
CA LEU A 146 9.52 -6.97 18.65
C LEU A 146 10.79 -7.84 18.62
N LYS A 147 10.64 -9.10 19.02
CA LYS A 147 11.72 -10.09 18.96
C LYS A 147 12.18 -10.28 17.53
N GLU A 148 13.49 -10.46 17.35
CA GLU A 148 14.10 -10.79 16.06
C GLU A 148 13.56 -12.09 15.48
N LYS A 149 13.57 -12.18 14.14
CA LYS A 149 13.22 -13.40 13.41
C LYS A 149 14.43 -13.94 12.67
N ILE A 150 14.67 -15.24 12.79
CA ILE A 150 15.70 -15.95 12.05
C ILE A 150 15.03 -16.98 11.14
N ILE A 151 15.31 -16.91 9.83
CA ILE A 151 14.78 -17.83 8.84
C ILE A 151 15.93 -18.63 8.24
N LYS A 152 15.74 -19.94 8.14
CA LYS A 152 16.69 -20.87 7.56
C LYS A 152 16.04 -21.79 6.55
N LYS A 153 16.73 -22.02 5.42
CA LYS A 153 16.45 -23.08 4.47
C LYS A 153 17.78 -23.64 3.96
N GLY A 154 17.95 -24.94 3.98
CA GLY A 154 19.22 -25.59 3.63
C GLY A 154 20.39 -25.16 4.54
N GLU A 155 21.61 -25.28 4.02
CA GLU A 155 22.86 -25.02 4.75
C GLU A 155 23.60 -23.81 4.17
N ALA A 156 23.06 -22.60 4.41
CA ALA A 156 23.55 -21.38 3.77
C ALA A 156 25.04 -21.11 3.96
N LEU A 157 25.55 -21.23 5.19
CA LEU A 157 26.96 -20.96 5.50
C LEU A 157 27.88 -21.91 4.77
N LYS A 158 27.58 -23.22 4.82
CA LYS A 158 28.33 -24.26 4.11
C LYS A 158 28.27 -24.07 2.59
N ALA A 159 27.08 -23.68 2.06
CA ALA A 159 26.93 -23.42 0.64
C ALA A 159 27.71 -22.19 0.18
N ILE A 160 27.81 -21.15 1.02
CA ILE A 160 28.66 -19.96 0.75
C ILE A 160 30.13 -20.37 0.77
N GLU A 161 30.55 -21.14 1.78
CA GLU A 161 31.93 -21.58 1.95
C GLU A 161 32.41 -22.44 0.78
N ASN A 162 31.57 -23.32 0.28
CA ASN A 162 31.86 -24.21 -0.85
C ASN A 162 31.68 -23.56 -2.24
N SER A 163 31.29 -22.29 -2.29
CA SER A 163 31.07 -21.61 -3.57
C SER A 163 32.37 -21.14 -4.19
N THR A 164 32.46 -21.21 -5.52
CA THR A 164 33.61 -20.73 -6.31
C THR A 164 33.86 -19.24 -6.08
N ASN A 165 32.77 -18.46 -5.98
CA ASN A 165 32.86 -17.02 -5.75
C ASN A 165 32.06 -16.61 -4.52
N ARG A 166 32.58 -15.63 -3.80
CA ARG A 166 31.93 -15.07 -2.58
C ARG A 166 31.97 -13.56 -2.59
N LEU A 167 30.91 -12.93 -2.12
CA LEU A 167 30.81 -11.48 -1.95
C LEU A 167 30.18 -11.13 -0.62
N LYS A 168 30.65 -10.01 -0.05
CA LYS A 168 30.03 -9.35 1.11
C LYS A 168 29.69 -7.90 0.74
N GLY A 169 28.65 -7.38 1.32
CA GLY A 169 28.27 -6.00 1.13
C GLY A 169 27.14 -5.56 2.05
N ASN A 170 26.85 -4.29 1.97
CA ASN A 170 25.71 -3.69 2.65
C ASN A 170 24.97 -2.76 1.70
N PHE A 171 23.75 -2.43 2.07
CA PHE A 171 22.89 -1.57 1.27
C PHE A 171 21.77 -0.98 2.16
N THR A 172 21.47 0.31 1.96
CA THR A 172 20.38 0.99 2.68
C THR A 172 19.32 1.43 1.70
N THR A 173 18.05 1.21 2.09
CA THR A 173 16.89 1.82 1.43
C THR A 173 16.29 2.87 2.35
N GLY A 174 16.07 4.08 1.85
CA GLY A 174 15.52 5.19 2.61
C GLY A 174 14.04 5.03 2.93
N SER A 175 13.60 5.82 3.90
CA SER A 175 12.19 6.02 4.22
C SER A 175 11.47 6.82 3.12
N GLN A 176 10.13 6.90 3.18
CA GLN A 176 9.30 7.67 2.25
C GLN A 176 8.04 8.17 2.97
N GLU A 177 7.64 9.41 2.72
CA GLU A 177 6.38 9.99 3.18
C GLU A 177 5.25 9.65 2.22
N HIS A 178 4.05 9.36 2.74
CA HIS A 178 2.87 9.03 1.92
C HIS A 178 2.43 10.18 1.02
N PHE A 179 2.53 11.39 1.53
CA PHE A 179 2.20 12.64 0.85
C PHE A 179 0.86 12.58 0.10
N ALA A 180 -0.14 11.93 0.72
CA ALA A 180 -1.49 11.84 0.16
C ALA A 180 -2.08 13.24 -0.03
N LEU A 181 -2.84 13.47 -1.11
CA LEU A 181 -3.43 14.77 -1.42
C LEU A 181 -4.30 15.29 -0.27
N GLU A 182 -5.20 14.45 0.25
CA GLU A 182 -5.96 14.70 1.48
C GLU A 182 -5.12 14.27 2.68
N GLY A 183 -4.85 15.19 3.63
CA GLY A 183 -4.25 14.86 4.92
C GLY A 183 -5.17 14.04 5.82
N GLN A 184 -4.71 13.72 7.02
CA GLN A 184 -5.53 13.05 8.02
C GLN A 184 -6.67 13.96 8.46
N THR A 185 -7.91 13.47 8.35
CA THR A 185 -9.12 14.24 8.65
C THR A 185 -10.17 13.35 9.29
N ALA A 186 -10.83 13.85 10.33
CA ALA A 186 -12.00 13.23 10.95
C ALA A 186 -13.07 14.29 11.20
N PHE A 187 -14.34 13.91 11.03
CA PHE A 187 -15.49 14.72 11.39
C PHE A 187 -16.48 13.84 12.17
N VAL A 188 -16.82 14.22 13.37
CA VAL A 188 -17.65 13.42 14.27
C VAL A 188 -18.89 14.20 14.68
N ILE A 189 -20.04 13.54 14.54
CA ILE A 189 -21.35 14.09 14.90
C ILE A 189 -21.93 13.20 16.01
N PRO A 190 -22.11 13.72 17.24
CA PRO A 190 -22.87 13.03 18.29
C PRO A 190 -24.29 12.74 17.83
N GLN A 191 -24.81 11.58 18.22
CA GLN A 191 -26.17 11.14 17.94
C GLN A 191 -26.94 10.95 19.24
N GLU A 192 -28.19 10.50 19.17
CA GLU A 192 -28.98 10.05 20.33
C GLU A 192 -28.26 8.89 21.04
N ASP A 193 -28.63 8.62 22.29
CA ASP A 193 -28.16 7.50 23.13
C ASP A 193 -26.64 7.44 23.33
N ASN A 194 -25.92 8.56 23.18
CA ASN A 194 -24.46 8.66 23.15
C ASN A 194 -23.78 7.89 22.01
N ASP A 195 -24.49 7.66 20.93
CA ASP A 195 -23.94 7.13 19.70
C ASP A 195 -23.14 8.20 18.93
N PHE A 196 -22.24 7.75 18.06
CA PHE A 196 -21.41 8.65 17.24
C PHE A 196 -21.42 8.25 15.76
N LYS A 197 -21.65 9.24 14.89
CA LYS A 197 -21.38 9.13 13.48
C LYS A 197 -20.02 9.75 13.18
N VAL A 198 -19.10 8.93 12.68
CA VAL A 198 -17.70 9.28 12.44
C VAL A 198 -17.42 9.24 10.96
N PHE A 199 -17.04 10.36 10.37
CA PHE A 199 -16.43 10.43 9.04
C PHE A 199 -14.92 10.48 9.23
N SER A 200 -14.17 9.57 8.59
CA SER A 200 -12.72 9.49 8.75
C SER A 200 -12.04 9.20 7.41
N SER A 201 -10.91 9.84 7.16
CA SER A 201 -10.04 9.56 6.02
C SER A 201 -9.25 8.27 6.26
N THR A 202 -9.95 7.14 6.40
CA THR A 202 -9.39 5.83 6.78
C THR A 202 -9.50 4.80 5.67
N GLN A 203 -8.50 3.92 5.55
CA GLN A 203 -8.56 2.69 4.75
C GLN A 203 -9.27 1.55 5.47
N HIS A 204 -9.54 1.69 6.79
CA HIS A 204 -10.07 0.62 7.63
C HIS A 204 -11.20 1.08 8.59
N PRO A 205 -12.41 1.36 8.05
CA PRO A 205 -13.53 1.83 8.87
C PRO A 205 -13.90 0.89 10.02
N SER A 206 -13.88 -0.43 9.81
CA SER A 206 -14.22 -1.42 10.85
C SER A 206 -13.27 -1.37 12.04
N GLU A 207 -11.98 -1.21 11.83
CA GLU A 207 -11.01 -1.11 12.92
C GLU A 207 -11.04 0.26 13.59
N THR A 208 -11.25 1.35 12.80
CA THR A 208 -11.53 2.69 13.35
C THR A 208 -12.70 2.64 14.34
N GLN A 209 -13.81 1.97 13.98
CA GLN A 209 -14.96 1.74 14.85
C GLN A 209 -14.58 1.04 16.15
N GLN A 210 -13.81 -0.05 16.06
CA GLN A 210 -13.41 -0.85 17.22
C GLN A 210 -12.48 -0.08 18.17
N ILE A 211 -11.52 0.68 17.62
CA ILE A 211 -10.59 1.52 18.40
C ILE A 211 -11.35 2.60 19.16
N ILE A 212 -12.27 3.30 18.51
CA ILE A 212 -13.10 4.32 19.17
C ILE A 212 -13.96 3.70 20.26
N ALA A 213 -14.62 2.58 20.00
CA ALA A 213 -15.44 1.89 20.98
C ALA A 213 -14.63 1.45 22.21
N LYS A 214 -13.41 0.91 22.01
CA LYS A 214 -12.49 0.56 23.11
C LYS A 214 -12.03 1.78 23.92
N MET A 215 -11.71 2.89 23.23
CA MET A 215 -11.31 4.15 23.89
C MET A 215 -12.43 4.70 24.76
N LEU A 216 -13.68 4.66 24.29
CA LEU A 216 -14.85 5.16 25.01
C LEU A 216 -15.41 4.17 26.05
N ASN A 217 -14.87 2.94 26.13
CA ASN A 217 -15.44 1.83 26.89
C ASN A 217 -16.92 1.55 26.53
N GLN A 218 -17.22 1.58 25.23
CA GLN A 218 -18.58 1.41 24.68
C GLN A 218 -18.64 0.19 23.74
N LYS A 219 -19.86 -0.19 23.35
CA LYS A 219 -20.11 -1.25 22.37
C LYS A 219 -19.83 -0.74 20.96
N SER A 220 -19.31 -1.59 20.07
CA SER A 220 -19.01 -1.21 18.69
C SER A 220 -20.22 -0.74 17.89
N ASN A 221 -21.44 -1.20 18.22
CA ASN A 221 -22.66 -0.81 17.51
C ASN A 221 -23.15 0.61 17.84
N THR A 222 -22.56 1.29 18.83
CA THR A 222 -22.83 2.71 19.13
C THR A 222 -21.99 3.64 18.23
N ILE A 223 -21.04 3.10 17.46
CA ILE A 223 -20.15 3.88 16.59
C ILE A 223 -20.42 3.50 15.13
N THR A 224 -20.82 4.45 14.30
CA THR A 224 -20.91 4.27 12.85
C THR A 224 -19.80 5.04 12.17
N VAL A 225 -18.90 4.33 11.48
CA VAL A 225 -17.85 4.96 10.67
C VAL A 225 -18.29 4.96 9.19
N GLU A 226 -18.23 6.12 8.56
CA GLU A 226 -18.58 6.32 7.14
C GLU A 226 -17.43 6.94 6.37
N THR A 227 -17.10 6.36 5.21
CA THR A 227 -16.09 6.87 4.28
C THR A 227 -16.56 6.67 2.84
N ARG A 228 -16.76 7.76 2.08
CA ARG A 228 -17.15 7.67 0.65
C ARG A 228 -15.93 7.46 -0.24
N ARG A 229 -14.89 8.24 -0.04
CA ARG A 229 -13.59 8.16 -0.67
C ARG A 229 -12.56 8.90 0.17
N ILE A 230 -11.30 8.60 -0.07
CA ILE A 230 -10.19 9.33 0.52
C ILE A 230 -9.23 9.82 -0.58
N GLY A 231 -8.60 10.97 -0.35
CA GLY A 231 -7.68 11.62 -1.29
C GLY A 231 -6.28 11.02 -1.26
N GLY A 232 -6.18 9.71 -1.54
CA GLY A 232 -4.97 8.92 -1.38
C GLY A 232 -4.84 8.32 0.01
N GLY A 233 -4.24 7.15 0.09
CA GLY A 233 -3.96 6.46 1.36
C GLY A 233 -2.59 5.82 1.33
N PHE A 234 -2.30 5.04 0.29
CA PHE A 234 -1.03 4.36 0.04
C PHE A 234 -0.53 3.46 1.17
N GLY A 235 -1.39 3.16 2.17
CA GLY A 235 -1.08 2.50 3.42
C GLY A 235 -1.04 3.45 4.64
N GLY A 236 -0.77 4.74 4.46
CA GLY A 236 -0.66 5.73 5.53
C GLY A 236 -1.97 6.05 6.26
N LYS A 237 -3.10 5.56 5.76
CA LYS A 237 -4.42 5.70 6.39
C LYS A 237 -5.00 4.34 6.80
N GLU A 238 -4.16 3.29 6.86
CA GLU A 238 -4.57 1.97 7.31
C GLU A 238 -4.73 1.92 8.84
N THR A 239 -3.76 2.43 9.57
CA THR A 239 -3.77 2.52 11.04
C THR A 239 -3.60 3.95 11.56
N GLN A 240 -2.80 4.78 10.88
CA GLN A 240 -2.47 6.13 11.37
C GLN A 240 -3.66 7.09 11.47
N SER A 241 -4.76 6.82 10.76
CA SER A 241 -6.02 7.58 10.86
C SER A 241 -6.76 7.38 12.18
N PHE A 242 -6.47 6.31 12.92
CA PHE A 242 -7.22 5.94 14.13
C PHE A 242 -7.10 6.98 15.24
N ILE A 243 -5.89 7.49 15.46
CA ILE A 243 -5.63 8.48 16.52
C ILE A 243 -6.41 9.79 16.29
N PHE A 244 -6.53 10.23 15.04
CA PHE A 244 -7.27 11.45 14.70
C PHE A 244 -8.78 11.27 14.88
N ALA A 245 -9.31 10.11 14.45
CA ALA A 245 -10.71 9.77 14.64
C ALA A 245 -11.05 9.60 16.14
N ALA A 246 -10.17 8.97 16.91
CA ALA A 246 -10.32 8.81 18.37
C ALA A 246 -10.31 10.16 19.09
N ILE A 247 -9.33 11.02 18.82
CA ILE A 247 -9.24 12.37 19.43
C ILE A 247 -10.47 13.21 19.06
N CYS A 248 -10.87 13.19 17.80
CA CYS A 248 -12.04 13.93 17.31
C CYS A 248 -13.33 13.45 18.03
N THR A 249 -13.48 12.13 18.21
CA THR A 249 -14.63 11.56 18.93
C THR A 249 -14.61 11.95 20.41
N LEU A 250 -13.44 11.95 21.05
CA LEU A 250 -13.30 12.36 22.45
C LEU A 250 -13.68 13.83 22.65
N LEU A 251 -13.27 14.72 21.73
CA LEU A 251 -13.68 16.13 21.73
C LEU A 251 -15.19 16.26 21.53
N ALA A 252 -15.78 15.53 20.58
CA ALA A 252 -17.22 15.54 20.31
C ALA A 252 -18.04 15.04 21.52
N LYS A 253 -17.57 13.98 22.21
CA LYS A 253 -18.17 13.48 23.44
C LYS A 253 -18.18 14.55 24.55
N LYS A 254 -17.04 15.19 24.76
CA LYS A 254 -16.89 16.19 25.84
C LYS A 254 -17.70 17.46 25.58
N THR A 255 -17.80 17.90 24.35
CA THR A 255 -18.51 19.13 23.97
C THR A 255 -19.99 18.92 23.68
N LYS A 256 -20.40 17.69 23.39
CA LYS A 256 -21.73 17.32 22.86
C LYS A 256 -22.09 18.06 21.55
N CYS A 257 -21.08 18.55 20.85
CA CYS A 257 -21.18 19.25 19.56
C CYS A 257 -20.51 18.45 18.46
N PRO A 258 -20.89 18.64 17.19
CA PRO A 258 -20.09 18.14 16.08
C PRO A 258 -18.67 18.72 16.13
N VAL A 259 -17.66 17.89 15.88
CA VAL A 259 -16.26 18.32 15.88
C VAL A 259 -15.58 17.87 14.58
N LYS A 260 -14.87 18.78 13.93
CA LYS A 260 -14.03 18.51 12.77
C LYS A 260 -12.57 18.70 13.12
N LEU A 261 -11.75 17.70 12.88
CA LEU A 261 -10.31 17.72 13.10
C LEU A 261 -9.62 17.45 11.76
N LYS A 262 -8.99 18.48 11.20
CA LYS A 262 -8.20 18.42 9.97
C LYS A 262 -6.76 18.76 10.31
N MET A 263 -5.85 17.86 9.96
CA MET A 263 -4.42 18.12 10.08
C MET A 263 -3.96 19.00 8.92
N ASP A 264 -3.12 20.00 9.21
CA ASP A 264 -2.37 20.60 8.12
C ASP A 264 -1.21 19.70 7.69
N ARG A 265 -0.60 20.02 6.56
CA ARG A 265 0.41 19.16 5.94
C ARG A 265 1.62 18.94 6.84
N ASP A 266 2.09 20.01 7.49
CA ASP A 266 3.29 19.95 8.30
C ASP A 266 3.07 19.09 9.57
N ASP A 267 1.96 19.29 10.27
CA ASP A 267 1.62 18.52 11.46
C ASP A 267 1.31 17.06 11.11
N ASP A 268 0.63 16.80 9.97
CA ASP A 268 0.37 15.44 9.48
C ASP A 268 1.69 14.69 9.26
N ILE A 269 2.64 15.30 8.54
CA ILE A 269 3.95 14.70 8.29
C ILE A 269 4.74 14.50 9.59
N ILE A 270 4.65 15.41 10.56
CA ILE A 270 5.38 15.31 11.84
C ILE A 270 4.83 14.19 12.71
N ILE A 271 3.51 14.06 12.79
CA ILE A 271 2.83 13.17 13.74
C ILE A 271 2.78 11.73 13.25
N THR A 272 2.58 11.52 11.95
CA THR A 272 2.32 10.20 11.36
C THR A 272 3.59 9.41 11.04
N GLY A 273 3.44 8.09 10.96
CA GLY A 273 4.50 7.17 10.55
C GLY A 273 4.80 7.22 9.05
N LYS A 274 5.94 6.67 8.68
CA LYS A 274 6.51 6.66 7.32
C LYS A 274 6.73 5.24 6.81
N ARG A 275 7.14 5.10 5.54
CA ARG A 275 7.74 3.84 5.05
C ARG A 275 8.96 3.51 5.88
N HIS A 276 9.10 2.27 6.28
CA HIS A 276 10.31 1.78 6.94
C HIS A 276 11.53 1.94 6.03
N ASP A 277 12.57 2.58 6.53
CA ASP A 277 13.91 2.44 5.97
C ASP A 277 14.53 1.13 6.45
N PHE A 278 15.36 0.51 5.59
CA PHE A 278 16.01 -0.76 5.87
C PHE A 278 17.51 -0.66 5.65
N TYR A 279 18.26 -1.25 6.56
CA TYR A 279 19.68 -1.59 6.40
C TYR A 279 19.81 -3.08 6.14
N SER A 280 20.51 -3.42 5.07
CA SER A 280 20.80 -4.79 4.66
C SER A 280 22.29 -5.05 4.71
N GLU A 281 22.71 -6.18 5.26
CA GLU A 281 24.11 -6.67 5.23
C GLU A 281 24.07 -8.11 4.74
N TYR A 282 24.91 -8.46 3.78
CA TYR A 282 24.86 -9.75 3.13
C TYR A 282 26.22 -10.39 2.89
N GLU A 283 26.21 -11.72 2.87
CA GLU A 283 27.27 -12.59 2.37
C GLU A 283 26.63 -13.60 1.41
N VAL A 284 27.14 -13.70 0.18
CA VAL A 284 26.57 -14.53 -0.87
C VAL A 284 27.66 -15.37 -1.54
N GLY A 285 27.35 -16.66 -1.73
CA GLY A 285 28.16 -17.60 -2.49
C GLY A 285 27.46 -17.94 -3.82
N PHE A 286 28.22 -17.96 -4.93
CA PHE A 286 27.71 -18.22 -6.28
C PHE A 286 28.77 -18.89 -7.15
N ASP A 287 28.30 -19.53 -8.22
CA ASP A 287 29.19 -20.17 -9.20
C ASP A 287 29.65 -19.19 -10.31
N GLU A 288 30.50 -19.67 -11.22
CA GLU A 288 31.03 -18.90 -12.36
C GLU A 288 29.94 -18.42 -13.35
N LEU A 289 28.77 -19.03 -13.31
CA LEU A 289 27.61 -18.62 -14.08
C LEU A 289 26.80 -17.55 -13.35
N GLY A 290 27.11 -17.24 -12.09
CA GLY A 290 26.38 -16.29 -11.26
C GLY A 290 25.12 -16.87 -10.62
N ILE A 291 25.00 -18.20 -10.54
CA ILE A 291 23.88 -18.86 -9.85
C ILE A 291 24.17 -18.85 -8.35
N ILE A 292 23.27 -18.26 -7.58
CA ILE A 292 23.36 -18.17 -6.12
C ILE A 292 23.23 -19.57 -5.50
N LYS A 293 24.24 -19.98 -4.72
CA LYS A 293 24.29 -21.25 -3.99
C LYS A 293 23.88 -21.09 -2.53
N GLY A 294 24.29 -20.01 -1.90
CA GLY A 294 23.96 -19.69 -0.52
C GLY A 294 23.91 -18.19 -0.28
N LEU A 295 22.98 -17.77 0.58
CA LEU A 295 22.80 -16.37 0.97
C LEU A 295 22.64 -16.26 2.49
N LYS A 296 23.52 -15.49 3.13
CA LYS A 296 23.31 -14.95 4.47
C LYS A 296 22.91 -13.50 4.35
N LEU A 297 21.79 -13.12 4.96
CA LEU A 297 21.24 -11.76 4.86
C LEU A 297 20.80 -11.29 6.25
N LYS A 298 21.24 -10.11 6.64
CA LYS A 298 20.74 -9.38 7.81
C LYS A 298 19.88 -8.22 7.31
N LEU A 299 18.65 -8.15 7.78
CA LEU A 299 17.73 -7.04 7.52
C LEU A 299 17.41 -6.34 8.83
N ALA A 300 17.58 -5.04 8.90
CA ALA A 300 17.20 -4.23 10.05
C ALA A 300 16.37 -3.04 9.60
N SER A 301 15.19 -2.88 10.18
CA SER A 301 14.26 -1.80 9.83
C SER A 301 14.11 -0.80 10.97
N ARG A 302 13.93 0.48 10.66
CA ARG A 302 13.47 1.48 11.62
C ARG A 302 11.96 1.30 11.80
N CYS A 303 11.51 1.04 13.02
CA CYS A 303 10.08 0.83 13.32
C CYS A 303 9.42 2.05 13.99
N GLY A 304 10.22 2.97 14.55
CA GLY A 304 9.69 4.03 15.41
C GLY A 304 9.53 3.55 16.85
N VAL A 305 8.64 4.17 17.58
CA VAL A 305 8.47 3.92 19.03
C VAL A 305 7.66 2.67 19.35
N SER A 306 6.75 2.27 18.48
CA SER A 306 5.87 1.11 18.64
C SER A 306 5.95 0.15 17.47
N PRO A 307 5.39 -1.06 17.62
CA PRO A 307 5.29 -2.00 16.51
C PRO A 307 4.40 -1.54 15.37
N ASP A 308 3.26 -0.89 15.61
CA ASP A 308 2.19 -0.64 14.62
C ASP A 308 2.02 -1.86 13.69
N LEU A 309 2.29 -1.72 12.40
CA LEU A 309 2.31 -2.82 11.42
C LEU A 309 3.72 -3.37 11.11
N SER A 310 4.77 -2.92 11.81
CA SER A 310 6.16 -3.30 11.54
C SER A 310 6.40 -4.80 11.53
N GLY A 311 5.70 -5.56 12.39
CA GLY A 311 5.78 -7.02 12.43
C GLY A 311 5.41 -7.67 11.10
N ALA A 312 4.26 -7.29 10.54
CA ALA A 312 3.76 -7.80 9.27
C ALA A 312 4.56 -7.28 8.06
N ILE A 313 5.04 -6.03 8.12
CA ILE A 313 5.88 -5.41 7.09
C ILE A 313 7.22 -6.13 6.97
N ASN A 314 7.89 -6.39 8.10
CA ASN A 314 9.13 -7.15 8.12
C ASN A 314 8.91 -8.61 7.68
N GLU A 315 7.79 -9.24 8.08
CA GLU A 315 7.42 -10.56 7.59
C GLU A 315 7.27 -10.59 6.07
N ARG A 316 6.62 -9.59 5.47
CA ARG A 316 6.50 -9.49 4.01
C ARG A 316 7.83 -9.18 3.33
N ALA A 317 8.71 -8.38 3.94
CA ALA A 317 10.08 -8.20 3.44
C ALA A 317 10.81 -9.55 3.33
N LEU A 318 10.76 -10.35 4.39
CA LEU A 318 11.34 -11.70 4.43
C LEU A 318 10.75 -12.64 3.37
N LEU A 319 9.44 -12.55 3.09
CA LEU A 319 8.77 -13.36 2.06
C LEU A 319 9.13 -12.93 0.62
N HIS A 320 9.76 -11.77 0.44
CA HIS A 320 10.08 -11.21 -0.87
C HIS A 320 11.59 -10.98 -1.10
N ILE A 321 12.46 -11.46 -0.22
CA ILE A 321 13.91 -11.47 -0.46
C ILE A 321 14.31 -12.32 -1.67
N ASP A 322 13.41 -13.14 -2.16
CA ASP A 322 13.60 -13.98 -3.35
C ASP A 322 13.23 -13.24 -4.64
N ASN A 323 12.43 -12.17 -4.60
CA ASN A 323 11.85 -11.56 -5.79
C ASN A 323 11.43 -12.66 -6.80
N ALA A 324 12.00 -12.67 -8.00
CA ALA A 324 11.78 -13.67 -9.04
C ALA A 324 12.79 -14.84 -9.02
N TYR A 325 13.66 -14.93 -8.00
CA TYR A 325 14.83 -15.81 -7.96
C TYR A 325 14.65 -17.01 -7.05
N TYR A 326 15.11 -18.16 -7.49
CA TYR A 326 15.16 -19.37 -6.67
C TYR A 326 16.37 -19.31 -5.74
N LEU A 327 16.11 -19.32 -4.45
CA LEU A 327 17.11 -19.38 -3.39
C LEU A 327 17.09 -20.76 -2.73
N GLU A 328 18.18 -21.51 -2.87
CA GLU A 328 18.27 -22.88 -2.35
C GLU A 328 18.64 -22.90 -0.87
N ASN A 329 19.69 -22.18 -0.50
CA ASN A 329 20.19 -22.14 0.86
C ASN A 329 20.22 -20.69 1.35
N ILE A 330 19.47 -20.41 2.42
CA ILE A 330 19.41 -19.09 3.03
C ILE A 330 19.49 -19.12 4.54
N LEU A 331 20.11 -18.08 5.10
CA LEU A 331 20.06 -17.70 6.51
C LEU A 331 19.74 -16.21 6.56
N VAL A 332 18.58 -15.85 7.10
CA VAL A 332 18.16 -14.46 7.20
C VAL A 332 17.88 -14.09 8.65
N GLU A 333 18.52 -13.02 9.11
CA GLU A 333 18.31 -12.41 10.42
C GLU A 333 17.57 -11.09 10.24
N ASN A 334 16.44 -10.91 10.93
CA ASN A 334 15.62 -9.71 10.82
C ASN A 334 15.43 -9.02 12.17
N TYR A 335 15.75 -7.73 12.22
CA TYR A 335 15.71 -6.89 13.41
C TYR A 335 14.74 -5.71 13.23
N LEU A 336 13.82 -5.56 14.16
CA LEU A 336 12.80 -4.51 14.18
C LEU A 336 13.22 -3.43 15.17
N CYS A 337 13.99 -2.44 14.72
CA CYS A 337 14.67 -1.45 15.56
C CYS A 337 13.68 -0.43 16.15
N LYS A 338 13.62 -0.35 17.50
CA LYS A 338 12.93 0.71 18.21
C LYS A 338 13.73 1.99 18.15
N THR A 339 13.11 3.08 17.69
CA THR A 339 13.73 4.40 17.59
C THR A 339 12.77 5.47 18.12
N ASN A 340 13.29 6.62 18.54
CA ASN A 340 12.49 7.76 19.02
C ASN A 340 12.02 8.64 17.84
N THR A 341 11.31 8.00 16.91
CA THR A 341 10.62 8.60 15.76
C THR A 341 9.18 8.11 15.75
N ALA A 342 8.28 8.75 15.02
CA ALA A 342 6.91 8.25 14.86
C ALA A 342 6.92 6.78 14.40
N SER A 343 5.93 6.00 14.87
CA SER A 343 5.83 4.57 14.51
C SER A 343 5.63 4.40 13.02
N ASN A 344 6.61 3.79 12.35
CA ASN A 344 6.54 3.55 10.92
C ASN A 344 5.42 2.56 10.59
N THR A 345 4.78 2.75 9.46
CA THR A 345 3.53 2.08 9.13
C THR A 345 3.51 1.52 7.71
N ALA A 346 2.36 0.99 7.29
CA ALA A 346 2.13 0.51 5.94
C ALA A 346 2.43 1.57 4.89
N PHE A 347 3.08 1.18 3.82
CA PHE A 347 3.22 1.94 2.60
C PHE A 347 3.25 0.97 1.42
N ARG A 348 2.67 1.35 0.27
CA ARG A 348 2.59 0.56 -0.98
C ARG A 348 3.82 -0.32 -1.19
N GLY A 349 3.62 -1.66 -1.27
CA GLY A 349 4.68 -2.68 -1.27
C GLY A 349 4.93 -3.36 0.08
N PHE A 350 4.55 -2.72 1.21
CA PHE A 350 4.44 -3.29 2.55
C PHE A 350 5.66 -4.14 2.98
N GLY A 351 6.88 -3.64 2.78
CA GLY A 351 8.12 -4.38 3.08
C GLY A 351 8.64 -5.24 1.93
N GLY A 352 7.77 -5.74 1.04
CA GLY A 352 8.18 -6.56 -0.10
C GLY A 352 9.18 -5.85 -1.01
N ASN A 353 8.98 -4.56 -1.25
CA ASN A 353 9.90 -3.73 -2.03
C ASN A 353 11.29 -3.59 -1.41
N GLN A 354 11.42 -3.51 -0.08
CA GLN A 354 12.71 -3.46 0.60
C GLN A 354 13.44 -4.81 0.51
N GLY A 355 12.70 -5.93 0.69
CA GLY A 355 13.26 -7.27 0.48
C GLY A 355 13.75 -7.48 -0.95
N MET A 356 12.97 -7.04 -1.95
CA MET A 356 13.36 -7.11 -3.36
C MET A 356 14.57 -6.22 -3.68
N MET A 357 14.65 -5.01 -3.14
CA MET A 357 15.81 -4.14 -3.34
C MET A 357 17.11 -4.78 -2.80
N ALA A 358 17.04 -5.49 -1.68
CA ALA A 358 18.21 -6.19 -1.13
C ALA A 358 18.75 -7.25 -2.11
N ILE A 359 17.89 -8.12 -2.64
CA ILE A 359 18.33 -9.16 -3.58
C ILE A 359 18.74 -8.60 -4.95
N GLU A 360 18.04 -7.56 -5.45
CA GLU A 360 18.42 -6.92 -6.71
C GLU A 360 19.80 -6.27 -6.62
N ASN A 361 20.15 -5.66 -5.47
CA ASN A 361 21.50 -5.14 -5.24
C ASN A 361 22.56 -6.25 -5.19
N ILE A 362 22.23 -7.41 -4.63
CA ILE A 362 23.13 -8.59 -4.62
C ILE A 362 23.34 -9.10 -6.06
N ILE A 363 22.29 -9.24 -6.85
CA ILE A 363 22.37 -9.66 -8.27
C ILE A 363 23.23 -8.69 -9.08
N ASP A 364 23.06 -7.40 -8.89
CA ASP A 364 23.85 -6.36 -9.56
C ASP A 364 25.33 -6.44 -9.14
N HIS A 365 25.63 -6.69 -7.87
CA HIS A 365 26.97 -6.91 -7.36
C HIS A 365 27.63 -8.15 -8.00
N ILE A 366 26.91 -9.28 -8.06
CA ILE A 366 27.39 -10.51 -8.73
C ILE A 366 27.70 -10.24 -10.21
N SER A 367 26.83 -9.51 -10.92
CA SER A 367 26.99 -9.22 -12.36
C SER A 367 28.26 -8.43 -12.64
N THR A 368 28.54 -7.39 -11.83
CA THR A 368 29.74 -6.58 -11.97
C THR A 368 31.01 -7.39 -11.65
N THR A 369 30.98 -8.20 -10.60
CA THR A 369 32.11 -9.06 -10.21
C THR A 369 32.48 -10.06 -11.31
N LEU A 370 31.48 -10.68 -11.93
CA LEU A 370 31.69 -11.62 -13.04
C LEU A 370 31.90 -10.94 -14.40
N LYS A 371 31.79 -9.60 -14.47
CA LYS A 371 31.80 -8.81 -15.73
C LYS A 371 30.78 -9.31 -16.75
N LYS A 372 29.61 -9.77 -16.25
CA LYS A 372 28.48 -10.27 -17.05
C LYS A 372 27.32 -9.29 -17.03
N ASP A 373 26.46 -9.36 -18.05
CA ASP A 373 25.24 -8.57 -18.05
C ASP A 373 24.31 -8.94 -16.90
N SER A 374 23.78 -7.93 -16.20
CA SER A 374 22.88 -8.16 -15.08
C SER A 374 21.56 -8.84 -15.49
N SER A 375 21.12 -8.66 -16.76
CA SER A 375 19.96 -9.37 -17.30
C SER A 375 20.20 -10.88 -17.42
N GLU A 376 21.45 -11.27 -17.74
CA GLU A 376 21.86 -12.67 -17.82
C GLU A 376 21.87 -13.32 -16.43
N ILE A 377 22.47 -12.66 -15.44
CA ILE A 377 22.50 -13.15 -14.06
C ILE A 377 21.07 -13.31 -13.50
N ARG A 378 20.18 -12.34 -13.76
CA ARG A 378 18.76 -12.43 -13.38
C ARG A 378 18.10 -13.66 -13.96
N ARG A 379 18.20 -13.88 -15.28
CA ARG A 379 17.61 -15.04 -15.97
C ARG A 379 18.07 -16.38 -15.41
N ARG A 380 19.36 -16.52 -15.10
CA ARG A 380 19.93 -17.76 -14.59
C ARG A 380 19.42 -18.12 -13.17
N ASN A 381 19.04 -17.13 -12.41
CA ASN A 381 18.51 -17.30 -11.07
C ASN A 381 16.98 -17.42 -10.99
N PHE A 382 16.23 -17.16 -12.08
CA PHE A 382 14.77 -17.22 -12.06
C PHE A 382 14.23 -18.56 -11.56
N TYR A 383 13.07 -18.48 -10.90
CA TYR A 383 12.21 -19.64 -10.70
C TYR A 383 11.87 -20.29 -12.05
N GLN A 384 11.86 -21.61 -12.11
CA GLN A 384 11.55 -22.39 -13.28
C GLN A 384 10.17 -23.06 -13.16
N LYS A 385 9.57 -23.54 -14.27
CA LYS A 385 8.24 -24.15 -14.25
C LYS A 385 8.21 -25.55 -13.59
N LYS A 386 9.23 -26.38 -13.81
CA LYS A 386 9.29 -27.77 -13.34
C LYS A 386 10.24 -28.03 -12.17
N LYS A 387 11.38 -27.34 -12.16
CA LYS A 387 12.42 -27.44 -11.11
C LYS A 387 12.64 -26.05 -10.52
N ARG A 388 13.29 -25.96 -9.35
CA ARG A 388 13.59 -24.65 -8.73
C ARG A 388 12.33 -23.77 -8.64
N ASN A 389 11.20 -24.32 -8.21
CA ASN A 389 9.89 -23.68 -8.18
C ASN A 389 9.23 -23.66 -6.80
N ILE A 390 10.00 -23.94 -5.76
CA ILE A 390 9.54 -23.87 -4.36
C ILE A 390 10.25 -22.70 -3.69
N THR A 391 9.49 -21.80 -3.10
CA THR A 391 10.02 -20.62 -2.36
C THR A 391 10.78 -21.06 -1.11
N HIS A 392 11.49 -20.14 -0.51
CA HIS A 392 12.18 -20.39 0.76
C HIS A 392 11.22 -20.59 1.96
N TYR A 393 9.94 -20.28 1.79
CA TYR A 393 8.86 -20.54 2.75
C TYR A 393 7.93 -21.68 2.29
N ASN A 394 8.40 -22.56 1.41
CA ASN A 394 7.73 -23.78 0.94
C ASN A 394 6.42 -23.58 0.15
N MET A 395 6.20 -22.41 -0.47
CA MET A 395 5.11 -22.23 -1.44
C MET A 395 5.58 -22.58 -2.85
N LYS A 396 4.79 -23.37 -3.57
CA LYS A 396 5.04 -23.66 -4.98
C LYS A 396 4.68 -22.45 -5.85
N VAL A 397 5.58 -22.07 -6.75
CA VAL A 397 5.40 -21.00 -7.73
C VAL A 397 4.79 -21.64 -8.99
N GLU A 398 3.46 -21.68 -9.07
CA GLU A 398 2.73 -22.45 -10.08
C GLU A 398 2.47 -21.65 -11.37
N ASP A 399 2.20 -20.35 -11.26
CA ASP A 399 1.83 -19.44 -12.35
C ASP A 399 3.00 -18.54 -12.71
N ASN A 400 4.13 -19.12 -13.09
CA ASN A 400 5.34 -18.37 -13.36
C ASN A 400 5.43 -17.96 -14.83
N VAL A 401 5.19 -16.68 -15.09
CA VAL A 401 5.31 -16.06 -16.43
C VAL A 401 6.49 -15.07 -16.53
N ILE A 402 7.33 -14.99 -15.49
CA ILE A 402 8.38 -13.96 -15.43
C ILE A 402 9.38 -14.06 -16.58
N GLN A 403 9.79 -15.25 -16.96
CA GLN A 403 10.72 -15.43 -18.08
C GLN A 403 10.13 -14.93 -19.40
N GLU A 404 8.85 -15.21 -19.64
CA GLU A 404 8.15 -14.76 -20.87
C GLU A 404 8.03 -13.23 -20.91
N ILE A 405 7.66 -12.61 -19.79
CA ILE A 405 7.59 -11.15 -19.66
C ILE A 405 8.96 -10.52 -19.88
N PHE A 406 9.98 -11.06 -19.24
CA PHE A 406 11.35 -10.54 -19.28
C PHE A 406 11.93 -10.60 -20.70
N GLU A 407 11.80 -11.74 -21.41
CA GLU A 407 12.28 -11.92 -22.79
C GLU A 407 11.49 -11.04 -23.77
N GLN A 408 10.17 -10.95 -23.62
CA GLN A 408 9.34 -10.07 -24.43
C GLN A 408 9.78 -8.61 -24.28
N LEU A 409 10.01 -8.18 -23.05
CA LEU A 409 10.40 -6.80 -22.74
C LEU A 409 11.81 -6.48 -23.24
N LEU A 410 12.79 -7.39 -23.08
CA LEU A 410 14.13 -7.23 -23.66
C LEU A 410 14.08 -6.98 -25.16
N LYS A 411 13.20 -7.71 -25.88
CA LYS A 411 13.01 -7.57 -27.32
C LYS A 411 12.26 -6.27 -27.67
N SER A 412 11.10 -6.01 -27.07
CA SER A 412 10.26 -4.86 -27.42
C SER A 412 10.90 -3.52 -27.06
N SER A 413 11.70 -3.46 -26.01
CA SER A 413 12.45 -2.26 -25.61
C SER A 413 13.75 -2.05 -26.40
N ASN A 414 14.15 -2.98 -27.26
CA ASN A 414 15.45 -2.98 -27.97
C ASN A 414 16.65 -2.90 -26.98
N TYR A 415 16.55 -3.56 -25.83
CA TYR A 415 17.51 -3.45 -24.72
C TYR A 415 18.97 -3.59 -25.15
N ASN A 416 19.33 -4.63 -25.91
CA ASN A 416 20.72 -4.92 -26.32
C ASN A 416 21.30 -3.84 -27.23
N SER A 417 20.55 -3.37 -28.22
CA SER A 417 20.98 -2.30 -29.12
C SER A 417 21.17 -0.98 -28.35
N ARG A 418 20.20 -0.61 -27.49
CA ARG A 418 20.31 0.58 -26.64
C ARG A 418 21.52 0.51 -25.71
N LYS A 419 21.78 -0.64 -25.09
CA LYS A 419 22.94 -0.85 -24.23
C LYS A 419 24.27 -0.62 -24.98
N SER A 420 24.38 -1.13 -26.24
CA SER A 420 25.55 -0.89 -27.07
C SER A 420 25.74 0.58 -27.41
N ASN A 421 24.67 1.28 -27.78
CA ASN A 421 24.68 2.71 -28.04
C ASN A 421 25.05 3.54 -26.79
N ILE A 422 24.54 3.17 -25.62
CA ILE A 422 24.88 3.81 -24.34
C ILE A 422 26.36 3.62 -24.04
N LYS A 423 26.93 2.44 -24.25
CA LYS A 423 28.37 2.20 -24.05
C LYS A 423 29.21 3.11 -24.93
N LYS A 424 28.87 3.24 -26.22
CA LYS A 424 29.55 4.16 -27.16
C LYS A 424 29.39 5.62 -26.68
N PHE A 425 28.18 6.05 -26.39
CA PHE A 425 27.90 7.39 -25.88
C PHE A 425 28.77 7.70 -24.63
N ASN A 426 28.88 6.77 -23.69
CA ASN A 426 29.65 6.96 -22.45
C ASN A 426 31.17 7.06 -22.69
N GLN A 427 31.69 6.46 -23.76
CA GLN A 427 33.09 6.60 -24.17
C GLN A 427 33.37 7.98 -24.77
N GLU A 428 32.45 8.50 -25.56
CA GLU A 428 32.55 9.79 -26.24
C GLU A 428 32.26 11.00 -25.33
N ASN A 429 31.53 10.81 -24.21
CA ASN A 429 31.11 11.89 -23.32
C ASN A 429 31.82 11.81 -21.97
N LYS A 430 32.51 12.89 -21.59
CA LYS A 430 33.29 12.97 -20.34
C LYS A 430 32.41 13.15 -19.10
N TYR A 431 31.45 14.08 -19.15
CA TYR A 431 30.70 14.53 -17.97
C TYR A 431 29.29 13.95 -17.88
N ILE A 432 28.63 13.72 -19.01
CA ILE A 432 27.31 13.14 -19.05
C ILE A 432 27.41 11.65 -19.30
N LYS A 433 26.76 10.85 -18.46
CA LYS A 433 26.75 9.38 -18.59
C LYS A 433 25.33 8.87 -18.65
N LYS A 434 25.09 7.86 -19.47
CA LYS A 434 23.83 7.14 -19.56
C LYS A 434 23.94 5.77 -18.90
N GLY A 435 22.81 5.26 -18.41
CA GLY A 435 22.71 3.91 -17.90
C GLY A 435 21.40 3.26 -18.30
N ILE A 436 21.41 1.93 -18.38
CA ILE A 436 20.22 1.13 -18.66
C ILE A 436 20.19 -0.10 -17.78
N SER A 437 19.02 -0.45 -17.27
CA SER A 437 18.81 -1.67 -16.50
C SER A 437 17.43 -2.26 -16.74
N ILE A 438 17.32 -3.58 -16.59
CA ILE A 438 16.05 -4.30 -16.55
C ILE A 438 15.92 -5.02 -15.22
N THR A 439 14.77 -4.88 -14.53
CA THR A 439 14.48 -5.58 -13.28
C THR A 439 13.15 -6.32 -13.36
N PRO A 440 13.06 -7.54 -12.79
CA PRO A 440 11.81 -8.30 -12.69
C PRO A 440 11.06 -7.97 -11.42
N VAL A 441 9.77 -8.31 -11.40
CA VAL A 441 8.91 -8.26 -10.22
C VAL A 441 8.13 -9.57 -10.11
N LYS A 442 8.14 -10.21 -8.92
CA LYS A 442 7.22 -11.25 -8.49
C LYS A 442 6.67 -10.87 -7.12
N PHE A 443 5.40 -10.53 -7.02
CA PHE A 443 4.80 -10.05 -5.80
C PHE A 443 3.60 -10.90 -5.37
N GLY A 444 3.60 -11.33 -4.11
CA GLY A 444 2.55 -12.16 -3.55
C GLY A 444 1.32 -11.36 -3.12
N ILE A 445 0.14 -11.83 -3.51
CA ILE A 445 -1.14 -11.15 -3.28
C ILE A 445 -1.94 -11.90 -2.23
N SER A 446 -2.17 -11.27 -1.10
CA SER A 446 -3.04 -11.53 0.06
C SER A 446 -2.47 -10.86 1.30
N PHE A 447 -3.26 -10.72 2.35
CA PHE A 447 -2.73 -10.50 3.69
C PHE A 447 -1.99 -11.76 4.17
N THR A 448 -0.83 -11.61 4.81
CA THR A 448 -0.12 -12.73 5.45
C THR A 448 -0.79 -13.16 6.76
N THR A 449 -1.73 -12.37 7.25
CA THR A 449 -2.58 -12.67 8.41
C THR A 449 -3.90 -13.26 7.92
N TRP A 450 -4.13 -14.53 8.24
CA TRP A 450 -5.19 -15.35 7.66
C TRP A 450 -6.59 -14.73 7.75
N HIS A 451 -7.01 -14.28 8.94
CA HIS A 451 -8.36 -13.76 9.16
C HIS A 451 -8.64 -12.42 8.44
N LEU A 452 -7.63 -11.70 7.97
CA LEU A 452 -7.80 -10.47 7.20
C LEU A 452 -8.19 -10.72 5.73
N ASN A 453 -8.15 -11.97 5.26
CA ASN A 453 -8.49 -12.32 3.87
C ASN A 453 -9.98 -12.59 3.70
N GLN A 454 -10.83 -11.64 4.12
CA GLN A 454 -12.29 -11.74 4.04
C GLN A 454 -12.96 -10.39 3.80
N ALA A 455 -14.15 -10.40 3.21
CA ALA A 455 -14.98 -9.23 3.06
C ALA A 455 -16.47 -9.58 3.02
N GLY A 456 -17.30 -8.59 3.37
CA GLY A 456 -18.75 -8.63 3.23
C GLY A 456 -19.24 -7.67 2.16
N ALA A 457 -20.49 -7.87 1.74
CA ALA A 457 -21.24 -6.93 0.90
C ALA A 457 -22.73 -7.03 1.22
N LEU A 458 -23.47 -5.95 0.93
CA LEU A 458 -24.94 -5.91 0.99
C LEU A 458 -25.47 -5.33 -0.31
N VAL A 459 -26.25 -6.09 -1.06
CA VAL A 459 -26.78 -5.72 -2.35
C VAL A 459 -28.30 -5.62 -2.30
N HIS A 460 -28.85 -4.54 -2.86
CA HIS A 460 -30.29 -4.31 -2.99
C HIS A 460 -30.64 -4.08 -4.45
N ILE A 461 -31.77 -4.64 -4.91
CA ILE A 461 -32.37 -4.33 -6.21
C ILE A 461 -33.71 -3.61 -5.95
N TYR A 462 -33.87 -2.42 -6.49
CA TYR A 462 -35.08 -1.62 -6.30
C TYR A 462 -36.21 -2.10 -7.21
N CYS A 463 -37.39 -2.32 -6.63
CA CYS A 463 -38.52 -2.93 -7.32
C CYS A 463 -39.15 -2.03 -8.41
N ASN A 464 -39.02 -0.70 -8.31
CA ASN A 464 -39.64 0.24 -9.24
C ASN A 464 -38.92 0.28 -10.59
N ASP A 465 -37.58 0.31 -10.60
CA ASP A 465 -36.82 0.58 -11.80
C ASP A 465 -35.68 -0.44 -12.06
N GLY A 466 -35.55 -1.45 -11.19
CA GLY A 466 -34.50 -2.47 -11.30
C GLY A 466 -33.08 -1.95 -11.09
N SER A 467 -32.87 -0.73 -10.58
CA SER A 467 -31.56 -0.24 -10.24
C SER A 467 -30.97 -1.03 -9.05
N VAL A 468 -29.65 -1.10 -9.00
CA VAL A 468 -28.91 -1.92 -8.04
C VAL A 468 -28.03 -1.05 -7.16
N HIS A 469 -28.14 -1.24 -5.86
CA HIS A 469 -27.32 -0.57 -4.87
C HIS A 469 -26.40 -1.57 -4.21
N VAL A 470 -25.09 -1.29 -4.22
CA VAL A 470 -24.04 -2.12 -3.62
C VAL A 470 -23.42 -1.39 -2.46
N ASN A 471 -23.49 -1.97 -1.27
CA ASN A 471 -22.72 -1.57 -0.11
C ASN A 471 -21.57 -2.55 0.05
N THR A 472 -20.37 -2.05 0.29
CA THR A 472 -19.15 -2.83 0.41
C THR A 472 -18.29 -2.31 1.56
N GLY A 473 -17.37 -3.12 2.08
CA GLY A 473 -16.35 -2.70 3.03
C GLY A 473 -15.13 -2.06 2.39
N ALA A 474 -15.05 -2.05 1.06
CA ALA A 474 -13.96 -1.43 0.32
C ALA A 474 -13.93 0.10 0.48
N ILE A 475 -12.74 0.68 0.46
CA ILE A 475 -12.53 2.12 0.39
C ILE A 475 -12.00 2.50 -0.98
N GLU A 476 -12.58 3.54 -1.58
CA GLU A 476 -12.09 4.16 -2.80
C GLU A 476 -11.04 5.22 -2.43
N MET A 477 -9.83 5.04 -2.92
CA MET A 477 -8.69 5.95 -2.70
C MET A 477 -7.99 6.35 -4.00
N GLY A 478 -8.72 6.25 -5.14
CA GLY A 478 -8.22 6.53 -6.48
C GLY A 478 -7.90 5.29 -7.32
N GLN A 479 -7.90 4.09 -6.73
CA GLN A 479 -7.57 2.83 -7.42
C GLN A 479 -8.71 2.25 -8.25
N GLY A 480 -9.90 2.88 -8.26
CA GLY A 480 -11.05 2.50 -9.07
C GLY A 480 -11.78 1.23 -8.61
N THR A 481 -11.69 0.88 -7.34
CA THR A 481 -12.36 -0.30 -6.79
C THR A 481 -13.88 -0.22 -6.95
N TYR A 482 -14.50 0.92 -6.71
CA TYR A 482 -15.95 1.07 -6.87
C TYR A 482 -16.39 0.94 -8.33
N THR A 483 -15.59 1.47 -9.27
CA THR A 483 -15.83 1.30 -10.70
C THR A 483 -15.79 -0.17 -11.09
N LYS A 484 -14.76 -0.90 -10.66
CA LYS A 484 -14.60 -2.34 -10.94
C LYS A 484 -15.73 -3.16 -10.33
N ILE A 485 -16.13 -2.90 -9.09
CA ILE A 485 -17.25 -3.59 -8.43
C ILE A 485 -18.56 -3.32 -9.18
N ALA A 486 -18.82 -2.08 -9.60
CA ALA A 486 -20.00 -1.74 -10.39
C ALA A 486 -20.00 -2.45 -11.75
N GLN A 487 -18.84 -2.53 -12.46
CA GLN A 487 -18.72 -3.28 -13.71
C GLN A 487 -19.01 -4.78 -13.52
N LEU A 488 -18.49 -5.39 -12.46
CA LEU A 488 -18.72 -6.79 -12.12
C LEU A 488 -20.21 -7.09 -11.88
N VAL A 489 -20.84 -6.26 -11.07
CA VAL A 489 -22.26 -6.40 -10.71
C VAL A 489 -23.17 -6.18 -11.92
N ALA A 490 -22.91 -5.14 -12.71
CA ALA A 490 -23.66 -4.85 -13.92
C ALA A 490 -23.55 -6.00 -14.95
N ASN A 491 -22.32 -6.50 -15.15
CA ASN A 491 -22.06 -7.64 -16.04
C ASN A 491 -22.77 -8.91 -15.57
N GLU A 492 -22.75 -9.21 -14.27
CA GLU A 492 -23.39 -10.42 -13.71
C GLU A 492 -24.90 -10.40 -13.80
N LEU A 493 -25.51 -9.21 -13.78
CA LEU A 493 -26.96 -9.01 -13.92
C LEU A 493 -27.39 -8.66 -15.36
N GLY A 494 -26.45 -8.55 -16.30
CA GLY A 494 -26.74 -8.15 -17.69
C GLY A 494 -27.36 -6.77 -17.80
N LEU A 495 -26.97 -5.83 -16.94
CA LEU A 495 -27.50 -4.48 -16.85
C LEU A 495 -26.51 -3.44 -17.39
N PRO A 496 -26.97 -2.29 -17.88
CA PRO A 496 -26.10 -1.16 -18.16
C PRO A 496 -25.35 -0.71 -16.87
N PHE A 497 -24.11 -0.27 -17.02
CA PHE A 497 -23.29 0.23 -15.91
C PHE A 497 -24.00 1.31 -15.07
N SER A 498 -24.76 2.20 -15.73
CA SER A 498 -25.50 3.29 -15.09
C SER A 498 -26.60 2.82 -14.12
N LYS A 499 -27.03 1.57 -14.20
CA LYS A 499 -28.04 0.99 -13.29
C LYS A 499 -27.44 0.53 -11.96
N VAL A 500 -26.11 0.50 -11.82
CA VAL A 500 -25.43 0.04 -10.61
C VAL A 500 -24.75 1.19 -9.91
N LYS A 501 -25.04 1.37 -8.61
CA LYS A 501 -24.41 2.37 -7.75
C LYS A 501 -23.72 1.72 -6.56
N VAL A 502 -22.45 2.03 -6.37
CA VAL A 502 -21.71 1.70 -5.15
C VAL A 502 -21.78 2.89 -4.19
N SER A 503 -22.20 2.67 -2.94
CA SER A 503 -22.34 3.71 -1.93
C SER A 503 -21.07 3.95 -1.13
N ALA A 504 -21.10 4.96 -0.26
CA ALA A 504 -20.10 5.11 0.80
C ALA A 504 -20.06 3.85 1.66
N THR A 505 -18.84 3.46 2.07
CA THR A 505 -18.65 2.39 3.03
C THR A 505 -19.12 2.85 4.41
N ARG A 506 -19.95 2.05 5.05
CA ARG A 506 -20.49 2.32 6.39
C ARG A 506 -20.48 1.05 7.23
N THR A 507 -20.03 1.16 8.48
CA THR A 507 -19.89 0.00 9.37
C THR A 507 -21.20 -0.56 9.90
N ASP A 508 -22.29 0.21 9.86
CA ASP A 508 -23.67 -0.26 10.17
C ASP A 508 -24.29 -1.08 9.04
N LYS A 509 -23.75 -1.02 7.80
CA LYS A 509 -24.22 -1.80 6.66
C LYS A 509 -23.36 -2.99 6.34
N VAL A 510 -22.03 -2.81 6.42
CA VAL A 510 -21.06 -3.86 6.13
C VAL A 510 -19.95 -3.81 7.18
N PRO A 511 -20.19 -4.39 8.37
CA PRO A 511 -19.21 -4.44 9.46
C PRO A 511 -18.14 -5.51 9.22
N ASN A 512 -17.11 -5.51 10.07
CA ASN A 512 -16.10 -6.57 10.19
C ASN A 512 -15.35 -6.87 8.88
N THR A 513 -15.12 -5.84 8.07
CA THR A 513 -14.33 -5.96 6.84
C THR A 513 -12.88 -5.58 7.09
N SER A 514 -11.99 -6.23 6.37
CA SER A 514 -10.56 -5.91 6.42
C SER A 514 -10.25 -4.57 5.76
N ALA A 515 -9.07 -4.03 6.04
CA ALA A 515 -8.58 -2.82 5.42
C ALA A 515 -8.56 -2.92 3.88
N SER A 516 -8.75 -1.79 3.20
CA SER A 516 -8.46 -1.67 1.77
C SER A 516 -6.95 -1.62 1.54
N ALA A 517 -6.32 -2.79 1.57
CA ALA A 517 -4.87 -3.00 1.54
C ALA A 517 -4.49 -4.33 0.88
N ALA A 518 -3.22 -4.72 0.94
CA ALA A 518 -2.66 -5.97 0.41
C ALA A 518 -2.98 -6.25 -1.07
N SER A 519 -3.32 -5.23 -1.83
CA SER A 519 -3.75 -5.30 -3.24
C SER A 519 -4.92 -6.24 -3.51
N SER A 520 -5.69 -6.64 -2.47
CA SER A 520 -6.76 -7.64 -2.57
C SER A 520 -8.18 -7.06 -2.49
N THR A 521 -8.31 -5.74 -2.37
CA THR A 521 -9.60 -5.07 -2.10
C THR A 521 -10.69 -5.43 -3.12
N THR A 522 -10.38 -5.38 -4.43
CA THR A 522 -11.35 -5.72 -5.49
C THR A 522 -11.66 -7.23 -5.48
N ASP A 523 -10.65 -8.09 -5.28
CA ASP A 523 -10.84 -9.54 -5.22
C ASP A 523 -11.79 -9.93 -4.09
N LEU A 524 -11.58 -9.39 -2.89
CA LEU A 524 -12.39 -9.69 -1.72
C LEU A 524 -13.81 -9.14 -1.82
N ASN A 525 -13.91 -7.83 -2.03
CA ASN A 525 -15.20 -7.13 -1.97
C ASN A 525 -16.06 -7.36 -3.22
N GLY A 526 -15.43 -7.49 -4.40
CA GLY A 526 -16.14 -7.87 -5.61
C GLY A 526 -16.70 -9.29 -5.53
N ALA A 527 -15.93 -10.26 -5.00
CA ALA A 527 -16.41 -11.62 -4.79
C ALA A 527 -17.55 -11.67 -3.77
N ALA A 528 -17.49 -10.88 -2.69
CA ALA A 528 -18.59 -10.78 -1.74
C ALA A 528 -19.86 -10.21 -2.38
N ALA A 529 -19.75 -9.16 -3.23
CA ALA A 529 -20.88 -8.59 -3.97
C ALA A 529 -21.48 -9.62 -4.93
N LEU A 530 -20.66 -10.37 -5.68
CA LEU A 530 -21.13 -11.43 -6.57
C LEU A 530 -21.79 -12.59 -5.80
N ASN A 531 -21.33 -12.91 -4.61
CA ASN A 531 -21.97 -13.89 -3.73
C ASN A 531 -23.39 -13.42 -3.32
N ALA A 532 -23.56 -12.15 -2.95
CA ALA A 532 -24.86 -11.59 -2.65
C ALA A 532 -25.82 -11.69 -3.85
N ILE A 533 -25.33 -11.33 -5.06
CA ILE A 533 -26.12 -11.42 -6.30
C ILE A 533 -26.49 -12.86 -6.62
N SER A 534 -25.59 -13.83 -6.42
CA SER A 534 -25.88 -15.24 -6.64
C SER A 534 -27.08 -15.69 -5.80
N LYS A 535 -27.18 -15.28 -4.54
CA LYS A 535 -28.33 -15.59 -3.67
C LYS A 535 -29.62 -14.97 -4.18
N ILE A 536 -29.59 -13.70 -4.63
CA ILE A 536 -30.77 -13.05 -5.24
C ILE A 536 -31.19 -13.80 -6.53
N LYS A 537 -30.24 -14.18 -7.39
CA LYS A 537 -30.52 -14.94 -8.62
C LYS A 537 -31.14 -16.31 -8.32
N ILE A 538 -30.72 -16.99 -7.25
CA ILE A 538 -31.32 -18.24 -6.80
C ILE A 538 -32.78 -18.03 -6.39
N ASN A 539 -33.07 -16.98 -5.60
CA ASN A 539 -34.45 -16.66 -5.20
C ASN A 539 -35.35 -16.37 -6.41
N LEU A 540 -34.88 -15.61 -7.38
CA LEU A 540 -35.59 -15.34 -8.63
C LEU A 540 -35.83 -16.61 -9.46
N ALA A 541 -34.84 -17.49 -9.56
CA ALA A 541 -34.98 -18.76 -10.28
C ALA A 541 -36.02 -19.67 -9.63
N GLN A 542 -35.98 -19.81 -8.30
CA GLN A 542 -36.98 -20.56 -7.53
C GLN A 542 -38.39 -20.01 -7.70
N TYR A 543 -38.52 -18.69 -7.72
CA TYR A 543 -39.80 -18.03 -8.00
C TYR A 543 -40.32 -18.36 -9.40
N VAL A 544 -39.49 -18.20 -10.44
CA VAL A 544 -39.87 -18.52 -11.83
C VAL A 544 -40.23 -20.00 -12.00
N LYS A 545 -39.43 -20.90 -11.37
CA LYS A 545 -39.71 -22.35 -11.37
C LYS A 545 -41.09 -22.65 -10.77
N ARG A 546 -41.42 -22.05 -9.65
CA ARG A 546 -42.70 -22.27 -8.94
C ARG A 546 -43.90 -21.69 -9.70
N LYS A 547 -43.80 -20.44 -10.11
CA LYS A 547 -44.92 -19.73 -10.75
C LYS A 547 -45.19 -20.16 -12.19
N TYR A 548 -44.14 -20.35 -12.98
CA TYR A 548 -44.23 -20.64 -14.40
C TYR A 548 -44.02 -22.12 -14.76
N LYS A 549 -43.86 -22.98 -13.76
CA LYS A 549 -43.61 -24.44 -13.93
C LYS A 549 -42.39 -24.74 -14.83
N ILE A 550 -41.38 -23.83 -14.88
CA ILE A 550 -40.18 -23.97 -15.69
C ILE A 550 -39.13 -24.72 -14.90
N LYS A 551 -38.74 -25.92 -15.34
CA LYS A 551 -37.65 -26.69 -14.76
C LYS A 551 -36.27 -26.09 -15.13
N SER A 552 -35.91 -24.96 -14.52
CA SER A 552 -34.58 -24.31 -14.66
C SER A 552 -34.18 -23.69 -13.33
N ASP A 553 -33.01 -24.06 -12.86
CA ASP A 553 -32.45 -23.56 -11.60
C ASP A 553 -31.53 -22.34 -11.83
N LYS A 554 -31.31 -21.93 -13.11
CA LYS A 554 -30.44 -20.80 -13.46
C LYS A 554 -31.07 -19.98 -14.59
N GLY A 555 -31.09 -18.66 -14.42
CA GLY A 555 -31.40 -17.68 -15.45
C GLY A 555 -30.13 -17.16 -16.15
N ILE A 556 -30.21 -16.86 -17.44
CA ILE A 556 -29.20 -16.15 -18.21
C ILE A 556 -29.60 -14.68 -18.21
N TYR A 557 -28.73 -13.82 -17.75
CA TYR A 557 -28.91 -12.38 -17.58
C TYR A 557 -28.10 -11.64 -18.65
N GLU A 558 -28.76 -11.00 -19.59
CA GLU A 558 -28.10 -10.31 -20.72
C GLU A 558 -28.96 -9.15 -21.25
N ASN A 559 -28.36 -8.00 -21.50
CA ASN A 559 -28.98 -6.83 -22.16
C ASN A 559 -30.32 -6.41 -21.53
N GLY A 560 -30.42 -6.39 -20.20
CA GLY A 560 -31.64 -6.06 -19.47
C GLY A 560 -32.73 -7.12 -19.52
N MET A 561 -32.41 -8.32 -19.99
CA MET A 561 -33.32 -9.47 -20.09
C MET A 561 -32.84 -10.62 -19.20
N VAL A 562 -33.81 -11.44 -18.76
CA VAL A 562 -33.53 -12.67 -18.00
C VAL A 562 -34.23 -13.83 -18.71
N LYS A 563 -33.44 -14.80 -19.19
CA LYS A 563 -33.93 -15.98 -19.91
C LYS A 563 -33.87 -17.23 -19.04
N PHE A 564 -35.01 -17.90 -18.88
CA PHE A 564 -35.11 -19.21 -18.24
C PHE A 564 -35.67 -20.22 -19.27
N LYS A 565 -34.80 -21.11 -19.78
CA LYS A 565 -35.18 -22.02 -20.89
C LYS A 565 -35.93 -21.32 -22.01
N ASN A 566 -37.23 -21.55 -22.11
CA ASN A 566 -38.11 -21.07 -23.21
C ASN A 566 -38.79 -19.73 -22.88
N LYS A 567 -38.60 -19.16 -21.70
CA LYS A 567 -39.26 -17.91 -21.29
C LYS A 567 -38.23 -16.82 -20.99
N THR A 568 -38.49 -15.66 -21.54
CA THR A 568 -37.67 -14.47 -21.38
C THR A 568 -38.46 -13.37 -20.72
N PHE A 569 -37.88 -12.68 -19.77
CA PHE A 569 -38.47 -11.56 -19.03
C PHE A 569 -37.61 -10.31 -19.22
N LYS A 570 -38.25 -9.13 -19.28
CA LYS A 570 -37.51 -7.89 -19.02
C LYS A 570 -37.06 -7.89 -17.55
N PHE A 571 -35.81 -7.52 -17.26
CA PHE A 571 -35.28 -7.55 -15.90
C PHE A 571 -36.19 -6.78 -14.93
N ASN A 572 -36.52 -5.50 -15.23
CA ASN A 572 -37.36 -4.67 -14.38
C ASN A 572 -38.72 -5.29 -14.13
N SER A 573 -39.35 -5.91 -15.14
CA SER A 573 -40.64 -6.57 -15.01
C SER A 573 -40.59 -7.76 -14.08
N LEU A 574 -39.54 -8.59 -14.22
CA LEU A 574 -39.33 -9.74 -13.33
C LEU A 574 -39.10 -9.29 -11.88
N ILE A 575 -38.30 -8.22 -11.67
CA ILE A 575 -38.00 -7.67 -10.33
C ILE A 575 -39.31 -7.15 -9.69
N LYS A 576 -40.11 -6.36 -10.42
CA LYS A 576 -41.40 -5.85 -9.91
C LYS A 576 -42.36 -6.99 -9.58
N GLU A 577 -42.48 -7.99 -10.45
CA GLU A 577 -43.30 -9.18 -10.24
C GLU A 577 -42.84 -9.99 -9.03
N ALA A 578 -41.51 -10.20 -8.87
CA ALA A 578 -40.94 -10.86 -7.71
C ALA A 578 -41.28 -10.14 -6.41
N TYR A 579 -41.16 -8.81 -6.37
CA TYR A 579 -41.54 -7.98 -5.22
C TYR A 579 -42.99 -8.18 -4.84
N LEU A 580 -43.94 -8.11 -5.82
CA LEU A 580 -45.38 -8.31 -5.59
C LEU A 580 -45.71 -9.71 -5.08
N ASN A 581 -44.82 -10.69 -5.31
CA ASN A 581 -44.93 -12.05 -4.81
C ASN A 581 -44.08 -12.32 -3.56
N ARG A 582 -43.62 -11.26 -2.88
CA ARG A 582 -42.84 -11.33 -1.62
C ARG A 582 -41.55 -12.11 -1.74
N ILE A 583 -40.83 -11.98 -2.88
CA ILE A 583 -39.50 -12.57 -3.08
C ILE A 583 -38.45 -11.54 -2.66
N PRO A 584 -37.46 -11.93 -1.82
CA PRO A 584 -36.44 -10.98 -1.35
C PRO A 584 -35.53 -10.53 -2.51
N LEU A 585 -35.36 -9.19 -2.62
CA LEU A 585 -34.55 -8.50 -3.63
C LEU A 585 -33.26 -7.91 -3.03
N SER A 586 -32.95 -8.29 -1.80
CA SER A 586 -31.69 -7.92 -1.12
C SER A 586 -31.04 -9.14 -0.51
N SER A 587 -29.71 -9.10 -0.42
CA SER A 587 -28.94 -10.15 0.24
C SER A 587 -27.59 -9.63 0.72
N SER A 588 -27.11 -10.16 1.84
CA SER A 588 -25.72 -10.08 2.24
C SER A 588 -24.88 -11.11 1.50
N GLY A 589 -23.66 -10.75 1.16
CA GLY A 589 -22.66 -11.63 0.60
C GLY A 589 -21.41 -11.68 1.47
N PHE A 590 -20.69 -12.76 1.40
CA PHE A 590 -19.43 -12.97 2.11
C PHE A 590 -18.45 -13.71 1.21
N TYR A 591 -17.18 -13.35 1.34
CA TYR A 591 -16.09 -14.06 0.68
C TYR A 591 -14.89 -14.16 1.61
N ALA A 592 -14.27 -15.32 1.64
CA ALA A 592 -12.98 -15.56 2.27
C ALA A 592 -12.03 -16.20 1.25
N THR A 593 -10.80 -15.70 1.20
CA THR A 593 -9.80 -16.20 0.24
C THR A 593 -9.42 -17.64 0.56
N PRO A 594 -9.56 -18.56 -0.39
CA PRO A 594 -9.25 -19.97 -0.17
C PRO A 594 -7.74 -20.22 -0.16
N LYS A 595 -7.35 -21.43 0.27
CA LYS A 595 -6.00 -22.00 0.16
C LYS A 595 -4.90 -21.28 0.95
N ILE A 596 -5.18 -20.19 1.64
CA ILE A 596 -4.15 -19.49 2.44
C ILE A 596 -3.94 -20.23 3.74
N HIS A 597 -2.68 -20.60 3.99
CA HIS A 597 -2.22 -21.19 5.24
C HIS A 597 -0.74 -20.86 5.42
N PHE A 598 -0.40 -20.20 6.50
CA PHE A 598 0.97 -19.79 6.77
C PHE A 598 1.30 -19.90 8.26
N ASP A 599 2.24 -20.78 8.56
CA ASP A 599 2.79 -20.93 9.90
C ASP A 599 3.86 -19.85 10.13
N LYS A 600 3.48 -18.81 10.87
CA LYS A 600 4.36 -17.69 11.19
C LYS A 600 5.53 -18.08 12.09
N LYS A 601 5.40 -19.14 12.90
CA LYS A 601 6.44 -19.60 13.81
C LYS A 601 7.55 -20.31 13.04
N ASN A 602 7.19 -21.24 12.15
CA ASN A 602 8.14 -21.99 11.34
C ASN A 602 8.45 -21.34 10.00
N PHE A 603 7.78 -20.22 9.68
CA PHE A 603 7.90 -19.48 8.42
C PHE A 603 7.70 -20.35 7.17
N LYS A 604 6.64 -21.15 7.17
CA LYS A 604 6.33 -22.13 6.11
C LYS A 604 4.85 -22.12 5.73
N GLY A 605 4.57 -22.35 4.46
CA GLY A 605 3.21 -22.52 3.96
C GLY A 605 2.90 -21.67 2.73
N ARG A 606 1.61 -21.35 2.55
CA ARG A 606 1.08 -20.57 1.45
C ARG A 606 0.52 -19.23 1.96
N PRO A 607 1.36 -18.19 2.12
CA PRO A 607 0.91 -16.89 2.59
C PRO A 607 0.15 -16.09 1.53
N PHE A 608 0.24 -16.47 0.25
CA PHE A 608 -0.33 -15.76 -0.89
C PHE A 608 -1.27 -16.66 -1.71
N LEU A 609 -2.34 -16.06 -2.25
CA LEU A 609 -3.23 -16.77 -3.14
C LEU A 609 -2.56 -16.99 -4.50
N TYR A 610 -1.95 -15.94 -5.05
CA TYR A 610 -1.23 -15.96 -6.32
C TYR A 610 -0.09 -14.92 -6.33
N PHE A 611 0.71 -14.93 -7.40
CA PHE A 611 1.73 -13.91 -7.66
C PHE A 611 1.34 -13.04 -8.86
N ALA A 612 1.54 -11.73 -8.72
CA ALA A 612 1.57 -10.80 -9.84
C ALA A 612 3.01 -10.65 -10.33
N TYR A 613 3.20 -10.54 -11.65
CA TYR A 613 4.50 -10.44 -12.28
C TYR A 613 4.63 -9.17 -13.11
N GLY A 614 5.85 -8.69 -13.24
CA GLY A 614 6.17 -7.57 -14.11
C GLY A 614 7.67 -7.51 -14.40
N ALA A 615 8.03 -6.67 -15.35
CA ALA A 615 9.41 -6.27 -15.58
C ALA A 615 9.43 -4.83 -16.12
N ALA A 616 10.51 -4.12 -15.85
CA ALA A 616 10.73 -2.77 -16.38
C ALA A 616 12.15 -2.61 -16.89
N VAL A 617 12.30 -1.90 -18.01
CA VAL A 617 13.56 -1.39 -18.53
C VAL A 617 13.56 0.11 -18.39
N SER A 618 14.54 0.66 -17.67
CA SER A 618 14.74 2.11 -17.58
C SER A 618 16.08 2.54 -18.17
N GLU A 619 16.06 3.66 -18.87
CA GLU A 619 17.25 4.38 -19.36
C GLU A 619 17.31 5.74 -18.66
N VAL A 620 18.46 6.06 -18.12
CA VAL A 620 18.69 7.30 -17.38
C VAL A 620 19.90 8.05 -17.94
N LEU A 621 19.95 9.34 -17.62
CA LEU A 621 21.11 10.19 -17.81
C LEU A 621 21.53 10.73 -16.45
N ILE A 622 22.84 10.82 -16.19
CA ILE A 622 23.39 11.49 -15.01
C ILE A 622 24.41 12.53 -15.44
N ASP A 623 24.48 13.65 -14.72
CA ASP A 623 25.56 14.62 -14.78
C ASP A 623 26.60 14.28 -13.70
N THR A 624 27.84 14.03 -14.09
CA THR A 624 28.91 13.62 -13.17
C THR A 624 29.52 14.77 -12.40
N LEU A 625 29.14 16.02 -12.67
CA LEU A 625 29.58 17.23 -11.97
C LEU A 625 28.60 17.64 -10.87
N THR A 626 27.30 17.42 -11.07
CA THR A 626 26.23 17.85 -10.14
C THR A 626 25.58 16.67 -9.42
N GLY A 627 25.64 15.46 -10.01
CA GLY A 627 24.91 14.28 -9.55
C GLY A 627 23.43 14.28 -10.00
N GLU A 628 22.97 15.29 -10.75
CA GLU A 628 21.61 15.30 -11.29
C GLU A 628 21.36 14.09 -12.18
N ASN A 629 20.14 13.59 -12.13
CA ASN A 629 19.70 12.46 -12.93
C ASN A 629 18.37 12.75 -13.61
N LYS A 630 18.16 12.12 -14.78
CA LYS A 630 16.92 12.22 -15.54
C LYS A 630 16.54 10.86 -16.10
N ILE A 631 15.25 10.50 -16.00
CA ILE A 631 14.72 9.29 -16.59
C ILE A 631 14.37 9.59 -18.06
N LEU A 632 15.15 9.07 -18.99
CA LEU A 632 14.94 9.29 -20.42
C LEU A 632 13.83 8.39 -20.99
N ARG A 633 13.78 7.14 -20.51
CA ARG A 633 12.80 6.17 -21.00
C ARG A 633 12.53 5.10 -19.96
N ALA A 634 11.25 4.72 -19.85
CA ALA A 634 10.83 3.52 -19.14
C ALA A 634 9.91 2.69 -20.02
N ASP A 635 10.20 1.39 -20.15
CA ASP A 635 9.37 0.40 -20.80
C ASP A 635 8.95 -0.62 -19.76
N ILE A 636 7.64 -0.82 -19.58
CA ILE A 636 7.05 -1.68 -18.53
C ILE A 636 6.12 -2.69 -19.18
N LEU A 637 6.27 -3.96 -18.81
CA LEU A 637 5.34 -5.03 -19.15
C LEU A 637 4.86 -5.70 -17.86
N HIS A 638 3.56 -5.59 -17.57
CA HIS A 638 3.00 -6.04 -16.31
C HIS A 638 1.82 -7.01 -16.48
N ASP A 639 1.78 -8.07 -15.67
CA ASP A 639 0.72 -9.09 -15.69
C ASP A 639 -0.45 -8.68 -14.78
N ALA A 640 -1.51 -8.16 -15.39
CA ALA A 640 -2.80 -7.89 -14.74
C ALA A 640 -3.80 -9.03 -14.90
N GLY A 641 -3.38 -10.21 -15.39
CA GLY A 641 -4.29 -11.31 -15.74
C GLY A 641 -5.30 -10.87 -16.81
N LYS A 642 -6.56 -11.29 -16.67
CA LYS A 642 -7.66 -10.73 -17.47
C LYS A 642 -8.17 -9.45 -16.79
N ALA A 643 -7.65 -8.31 -17.19
CA ALA A 643 -8.00 -7.02 -16.60
C ALA A 643 -9.53 -6.79 -16.55
N ILE A 644 -10.03 -6.25 -15.44
CA ILE A 644 -11.44 -5.87 -15.32
C ILE A 644 -11.68 -4.56 -16.06
N ASN A 645 -10.81 -3.58 -15.85
CA ASN A 645 -10.81 -2.29 -16.52
C ASN A 645 -9.39 -1.91 -16.93
N PRO A 646 -8.99 -2.13 -18.20
CA PRO A 646 -7.60 -1.94 -18.63
C PRO A 646 -7.06 -0.52 -18.40
N ALA A 647 -7.87 0.52 -18.55
CA ALA A 647 -7.41 1.90 -18.35
C ALA A 647 -7.06 2.17 -16.88
N ILE A 648 -7.87 1.67 -15.93
CA ILE A 648 -7.59 1.80 -14.50
C ILE A 648 -6.33 1.01 -14.14
N GLU A 649 -6.15 -0.21 -14.70
CA GLU A 649 -4.94 -1.01 -14.47
C GLU A 649 -3.68 -0.30 -14.98
N LEU A 650 -3.71 0.28 -16.19
CA LEU A 650 -2.60 1.05 -16.74
C LEU A 650 -2.25 2.24 -15.84
N GLY A 651 -3.26 3.05 -15.45
CA GLY A 651 -3.03 4.18 -14.55
C GLY A 651 -2.44 3.77 -13.18
N GLN A 652 -2.79 2.58 -12.67
CA GLN A 652 -2.17 2.04 -11.44
C GLN A 652 -0.71 1.61 -11.66
N ILE A 653 -0.37 1.09 -12.84
CA ILE A 653 1.00 0.71 -13.19
C ILE A 653 1.86 1.97 -13.33
N GLU A 654 1.40 2.96 -14.07
CA GLU A 654 2.07 4.24 -14.27
C GLU A 654 2.31 4.98 -12.95
N GLY A 655 1.24 5.19 -12.17
CA GLY A 655 1.33 5.87 -10.87
C GLY A 655 2.18 5.11 -9.85
N GLY A 656 2.16 3.75 -9.90
CA GLY A 656 3.03 2.93 -9.06
C GLY A 656 4.50 3.09 -9.39
N PHE A 657 4.84 3.09 -10.68
CA PHE A 657 6.21 3.32 -11.15
C PHE A 657 6.74 4.69 -10.73
N VAL A 658 5.97 5.76 -10.96
CA VAL A 658 6.39 7.12 -10.60
C VAL A 658 6.61 7.26 -9.09
N GLN A 659 5.70 6.72 -8.27
CA GLN A 659 5.86 6.71 -6.82
C GLN A 659 7.11 5.93 -6.37
N GLY A 660 7.40 4.80 -7.02
CA GLY A 660 8.60 4.02 -6.77
C GLY A 660 9.88 4.73 -7.24
N ALA A 661 9.84 5.44 -8.36
CA ALA A 661 10.96 6.25 -8.85
C ALA A 661 11.27 7.38 -7.85
N GLY A 662 10.24 8.07 -7.34
CA GLY A 662 10.41 9.05 -6.28
C GLY A 662 11.11 8.49 -5.05
N TRP A 663 10.64 7.34 -4.53
CA TRP A 663 11.26 6.65 -3.40
C TRP A 663 12.73 6.32 -3.62
N LEU A 664 13.11 5.93 -4.85
CA LEU A 664 14.45 5.44 -5.14
C LEU A 664 15.41 6.52 -5.63
N THR A 665 14.94 7.76 -5.93
CA THR A 665 15.78 8.80 -6.52
C THR A 665 15.78 10.15 -5.80
N MET A 666 14.71 10.54 -5.12
CA MET A 666 14.60 11.92 -4.64
C MET A 666 13.92 12.11 -3.28
N GLU A 667 13.04 11.19 -2.87
CA GLU A 667 12.27 11.36 -1.64
C GLU A 667 13.12 10.97 -0.42
N GLU A 668 13.44 11.94 0.44
CA GLU A 668 14.24 11.73 1.65
C GLU A 668 13.48 12.14 2.91
N VAL A 669 13.52 11.26 3.91
CA VAL A 669 12.99 11.53 5.25
C VAL A 669 14.15 11.59 6.22
N ASN A 670 14.42 12.79 6.75
CA ASN A 670 15.61 13.06 7.56
C ASN A 670 15.26 13.56 8.97
N TRP A 671 15.93 13.02 9.98
CA TRP A 671 15.82 13.41 11.39
C TRP A 671 17.13 14.00 11.88
N LYS A 672 17.03 15.07 12.69
CA LYS A 672 18.16 15.54 13.49
C LYS A 672 18.51 14.53 14.59
N THR A 673 19.71 14.64 15.16
CA THR A 673 20.16 13.81 16.28
C THR A 673 19.27 13.91 17.53
N ASN A 674 18.54 15.02 17.68
CA ASN A 674 17.54 15.21 18.75
C ASN A 674 16.16 14.60 18.44
N GLY A 675 16.00 13.93 17.28
CA GLY A 675 14.77 13.27 16.83
C GLY A 675 13.77 14.17 16.13
N GLN A 676 14.08 15.45 15.90
CA GLN A 676 13.24 16.36 15.13
C GLN A 676 13.28 15.98 13.65
N LEU A 677 12.11 15.80 13.01
CA LEU A 677 11.98 15.62 11.57
C LEU A 677 12.30 16.93 10.84
N THR A 678 13.18 16.92 9.83
CA THR A 678 13.56 18.10 9.05
C THR A 678 12.78 18.22 7.75
N THR A 679 12.37 17.10 7.18
CA THR A 679 11.63 17.00 5.91
C THR A 679 10.13 16.89 6.18
N HIS A 680 9.53 17.94 6.77
CA HIS A 680 8.16 17.91 7.28
C HIS A 680 7.16 18.76 6.50
N SER A 681 7.57 19.34 5.39
CA SER A 681 6.70 20.24 4.63
C SER A 681 6.92 20.09 3.11
N PRO A 682 5.98 20.54 2.27
CA PRO A 682 6.16 20.55 0.81
C PRO A 682 7.42 21.27 0.33
N SER A 683 7.93 22.24 1.10
CA SER A 683 9.17 22.96 0.79
C SER A 683 10.45 22.19 1.14
N THR A 684 10.36 21.18 2.01
CA THR A 684 11.51 20.41 2.48
C THR A 684 11.49 18.94 2.09
N TYR A 685 10.37 18.46 1.56
CA TYR A 685 10.18 17.09 1.08
C TYR A 685 9.80 17.10 -0.40
N LYS A 686 10.69 16.60 -1.27
CA LYS A 686 10.46 16.58 -2.72
C LYS A 686 9.74 15.30 -3.12
N ILE A 687 8.64 15.43 -3.86
CA ILE A 687 7.97 14.36 -4.61
C ILE A 687 8.22 14.53 -6.11
N PRO A 688 8.05 13.48 -6.94
CA PRO A 688 8.15 13.61 -8.40
C PRO A 688 7.18 14.65 -8.96
N ALA A 689 7.71 15.58 -9.75
CA ALA A 689 6.94 16.52 -10.56
C ALA A 689 6.73 15.95 -11.98
N VAL A 690 5.95 16.63 -12.81
CA VAL A 690 5.73 16.23 -14.21
C VAL A 690 7.04 16.16 -15.00
N SER A 691 7.99 17.07 -14.71
CA SER A 691 9.33 17.09 -15.31
C SER A 691 10.22 15.89 -14.95
N ASP A 692 9.91 15.19 -13.85
CA ASP A 692 10.65 14.03 -13.38
C ASP A 692 10.13 12.71 -14.00
N MET A 693 9.02 12.79 -14.77
CA MET A 693 8.48 11.67 -15.52
C MET A 693 9.43 11.23 -16.64
N PRO A 694 9.42 9.95 -17.05
CA PRO A 694 10.17 9.51 -18.21
C PRO A 694 9.78 10.28 -19.47
N GLU A 695 10.74 10.75 -20.27
CA GLU A 695 10.45 11.41 -21.56
C GLU A 695 9.70 10.48 -22.51
N LYS A 696 10.04 9.18 -22.48
CA LYS A 696 9.31 8.10 -23.17
C LYS A 696 8.81 7.11 -22.13
N PHE A 697 7.50 7.03 -21.98
CA PHE A 697 6.87 6.17 -20.97
C PHE A 697 5.95 5.15 -21.67
N ASN A 698 6.44 3.93 -21.86
CA ASN A 698 5.73 2.85 -22.51
C ASN A 698 5.28 1.82 -21.47
N VAL A 699 3.98 1.70 -21.29
CA VAL A 699 3.39 0.76 -20.33
C VAL A 699 2.43 -0.16 -21.05
N GLU A 700 2.64 -1.47 -20.89
CA GLU A 700 1.79 -2.49 -21.50
C GLU A 700 1.34 -3.54 -20.48
N ILE A 701 0.10 -4.01 -20.65
CA ILE A 701 -0.40 -5.19 -19.95
C ILE A 701 0.00 -6.44 -20.73
N PHE A 702 0.56 -7.43 -20.04
CA PHE A 702 0.95 -8.70 -20.63
C PHE A 702 -0.27 -9.48 -21.15
N LYS A 703 -0.38 -9.63 -22.46
CA LYS A 703 -1.59 -10.15 -23.15
C LYS A 703 -1.92 -11.62 -22.85
N LYS A 704 -0.90 -12.44 -22.53
CA LYS A 704 -1.07 -13.87 -22.21
C LYS A 704 -1.37 -14.12 -20.72
N GLY A 705 -1.40 -13.06 -19.92
CA GLY A 705 -1.64 -13.14 -18.49
C GLY A 705 -3.05 -13.66 -18.18
N LYS A 706 -3.13 -14.61 -17.26
CA LYS A 706 -4.37 -15.06 -16.63
C LYS A 706 -4.07 -15.62 -15.26
N ASN A 707 -4.96 -15.44 -14.33
CA ASN A 707 -4.81 -16.05 -13.02
C ASN A 707 -5.25 -17.53 -13.07
N ILE A 708 -4.42 -18.42 -12.55
CA ILE A 708 -4.77 -19.84 -12.42
C ILE A 708 -5.81 -20.08 -11.31
N GLU A 709 -5.82 -19.21 -10.30
CA GLU A 709 -6.77 -19.28 -9.21
C GLU A 709 -8.18 -18.87 -9.65
N ASN A 710 -9.18 -19.34 -8.88
CA ASN A 710 -10.57 -18.99 -9.15
C ASN A 710 -10.91 -17.62 -8.53
N VAL A 711 -10.22 -16.60 -8.98
CA VAL A 711 -10.51 -15.19 -8.66
C VAL A 711 -11.42 -14.57 -9.70
N ILE A 712 -11.94 -13.39 -9.40
CA ILE A 712 -12.83 -12.63 -10.28
C ILE A 712 -12.16 -12.45 -11.66
N ASN A 713 -12.86 -12.89 -12.68
CA ASN A 713 -12.45 -12.76 -14.10
C ASN A 713 -11.04 -13.29 -14.42
N LYS A 714 -10.42 -14.09 -13.56
CA LYS A 714 -9.02 -14.49 -13.72
C LYS A 714 -8.05 -13.29 -13.78
N SER A 715 -8.42 -12.17 -13.13
CA SER A 715 -7.60 -10.96 -13.04
C SER A 715 -6.43 -11.15 -12.06
N LYS A 716 -5.45 -10.27 -12.16
CA LYS A 716 -4.40 -10.06 -11.15
C LYS A 716 -4.35 -8.58 -10.79
N THR A 717 -4.08 -8.29 -9.56
CA THR A 717 -4.14 -6.94 -9.04
C THR A 717 -2.89 -6.13 -9.37
N THR A 718 -3.08 -4.82 -9.56
CA THR A 718 -2.06 -3.82 -9.88
C THR A 718 -1.88 -2.77 -8.78
N GLY A 719 -2.29 -3.10 -7.54
CA GLY A 719 -2.21 -2.15 -6.42
C GLY A 719 -0.77 -1.85 -6.00
N GLU A 720 -0.05 -2.84 -5.46
CA GLU A 720 1.32 -2.68 -4.95
C GLU A 720 2.41 -3.06 -5.96
N PRO A 721 2.29 -4.17 -6.73
CA PRO A 721 3.39 -4.68 -7.54
C PRO A 721 4.03 -3.67 -8.50
N PRO A 722 3.29 -2.73 -9.12
CA PRO A 722 3.87 -1.77 -10.05
C PRO A 722 4.94 -0.85 -9.47
N LEU A 723 4.91 -0.57 -8.17
CA LEU A 723 5.92 0.27 -7.50
C LEU A 723 7.34 -0.31 -7.68
N MET A 724 7.49 -1.63 -7.65
CA MET A 724 8.77 -2.31 -7.77
C MET A 724 9.38 -2.24 -9.18
N ASN A 725 8.60 -1.92 -10.22
CA ASN A 725 9.14 -1.68 -11.56
C ASN A 725 10.16 -0.53 -11.58
N ALA A 726 10.04 0.42 -10.65
CA ALA A 726 10.98 1.54 -10.52
C ALA A 726 12.39 1.14 -10.06
N MET A 727 12.60 -0.09 -9.56
CA MET A 727 13.94 -0.60 -9.25
C MET A 727 14.87 -0.49 -10.47
N SER A 728 14.32 -0.65 -11.69
CA SER A 728 15.07 -0.48 -12.94
C SER A 728 15.71 0.90 -13.08
N VAL A 729 15.11 1.95 -12.53
CA VAL A 729 15.67 3.33 -12.54
C VAL A 729 16.92 3.39 -11.68
N PHE A 730 16.83 2.89 -10.43
CA PHE A 730 17.95 2.89 -9.49
C PHE A 730 19.16 2.13 -10.06
N PHE A 731 18.92 0.93 -10.62
CA PHE A 731 20.01 0.13 -11.18
C PHE A 731 20.52 0.71 -12.53
N ALA A 732 19.70 1.46 -13.27
CA ALA A 732 20.19 2.22 -14.43
C ALA A 732 21.12 3.37 -14.00
N ILE A 733 20.80 4.11 -12.92
CA ILE A 733 21.69 5.13 -12.34
C ILE A 733 23.01 4.49 -11.90
N LYS A 734 22.94 3.36 -11.18
CA LYS A 734 24.13 2.62 -10.74
C LYS A 734 24.97 2.15 -11.92
N ASN A 735 24.34 1.71 -13.02
CA ASN A 735 25.01 1.34 -14.27
C ASN A 735 25.71 2.55 -14.94
N ALA A 736 25.05 3.72 -14.94
CA ALA A 736 25.66 4.96 -15.44
C ALA A 736 26.91 5.35 -14.64
N ILE A 737 26.87 5.28 -13.30
CA ILE A 737 28.03 5.55 -12.45
C ILE A 737 29.15 4.54 -12.72
N SER A 738 28.85 3.24 -12.84
CA SER A 738 29.83 2.18 -13.12
C SER A 738 30.59 2.38 -14.45
N SER A 739 29.96 3.08 -15.42
CA SER A 739 30.60 3.39 -16.71
C SER A 739 31.88 4.24 -16.58
N ILE A 740 31.99 5.03 -15.50
CA ILE A 740 33.17 5.85 -15.21
C ILE A 740 34.41 4.98 -15.00
N ALA A 741 34.24 3.78 -14.45
CA ALA A 741 35.27 2.76 -14.26
C ALA A 741 35.21 1.66 -15.33
N ASN A 742 34.71 1.96 -16.54
CA ASN A 742 34.54 0.98 -17.62
C ASN A 742 33.78 -0.29 -17.19
N TYR A 743 32.83 -0.15 -16.26
CA TYR A 743 31.99 -1.22 -15.68
C TYR A 743 32.77 -2.28 -14.87
N ASN A 744 34.01 -1.99 -14.46
CA ASN A 744 34.85 -2.93 -13.69
C ASN A 744 34.71 -2.80 -12.17
N LEU A 745 34.16 -1.71 -11.68
CA LEU A 745 34.00 -1.43 -10.25
C LEU A 745 32.52 -1.24 -9.91
N ILE A 746 32.17 -1.66 -8.70
CA ILE A 746 30.82 -1.54 -8.15
C ILE A 746 30.70 -0.18 -7.48
N PRO A 747 29.76 0.68 -7.90
CA PRO A 747 29.46 1.92 -7.19
C PRO A 747 28.83 1.64 -5.82
N LYS A 748 29.26 2.35 -4.80
CA LYS A 748 28.59 2.40 -3.50
C LYS A 748 27.47 3.44 -3.57
N LEU A 749 26.25 2.98 -3.76
CA LEU A 749 25.08 3.85 -3.88
C LEU A 749 23.94 3.24 -3.06
N ASP A 750 23.46 4.00 -2.08
CA ASP A 750 22.25 3.71 -1.30
C ASP A 750 21.03 4.41 -1.91
N ALA A 751 19.84 3.88 -1.66
CA ALA A 751 18.57 4.53 -2.05
C ALA A 751 18.06 5.47 -0.93
N PRO A 752 17.49 6.63 -1.32
CA PRO A 752 17.32 7.16 -2.67
C PRO A 752 18.64 7.63 -3.30
N ALA A 753 18.75 7.47 -4.62
CA ALA A 753 19.89 7.97 -5.41
C ALA A 753 19.72 9.48 -5.68
N THR A 754 19.80 10.29 -4.63
CA THR A 754 19.76 11.76 -4.75
C THR A 754 20.99 12.29 -5.47
N PRO A 755 20.95 13.52 -6.03
CA PRO A 755 22.12 14.15 -6.66
C PRO A 755 23.37 14.09 -5.77
N GLU A 756 23.23 14.39 -4.48
CA GLU A 756 24.34 14.29 -3.52
C GLU A 756 24.93 12.87 -3.44
N ARG A 757 24.07 11.85 -3.30
CA ARG A 757 24.54 10.45 -3.19
C ARG A 757 25.15 9.95 -4.49
N ILE A 758 24.60 10.35 -5.65
CA ILE A 758 25.18 10.05 -6.96
C ILE A 758 26.59 10.67 -7.03
N LEU A 759 26.74 11.96 -6.72
CA LEU A 759 28.02 12.66 -6.75
C LEU A 759 29.04 12.04 -5.78
N MET A 760 28.63 11.71 -4.55
CA MET A 760 29.48 11.03 -3.58
C MET A 760 29.94 9.65 -4.06
N SER A 761 29.03 8.87 -4.67
CA SER A 761 29.33 7.56 -5.26
C SER A 761 30.32 7.67 -6.42
N ILE A 762 30.17 8.69 -7.27
CA ILE A 762 31.10 9.00 -8.36
C ILE A 762 32.50 9.33 -7.82
N ASN A 763 32.57 10.19 -6.82
CA ASN A 763 33.84 10.62 -6.21
C ASN A 763 34.54 9.45 -5.49
N GLU A 764 33.81 8.59 -4.80
CA GLU A 764 34.34 7.38 -4.19
C GLU A 764 34.86 6.40 -5.25
N LEU A 765 34.10 6.21 -6.35
CA LEU A 765 34.50 5.33 -7.44
C LEU A 765 35.79 5.83 -8.12
N LYS A 766 35.90 7.16 -8.39
CA LYS A 766 37.10 7.77 -8.97
C LYS A 766 38.38 7.60 -8.11
N ARG A 767 38.24 7.52 -6.78
CA ARG A 767 39.38 7.25 -5.88
C ARG A 767 39.89 5.80 -5.92
N ARG A 768 39.06 4.90 -6.47
CA ARG A 768 39.36 3.47 -6.60
C ARG A 768 39.90 3.06 -7.97
N ILE A 769 39.84 3.98 -8.97
CA ILE A 769 40.46 3.86 -10.29
C ILE A 769 41.91 4.27 -10.20
#